data_5a4deec14f87e934765b57243970d887
#
_entry.id   5a4deec14f87e934765b57243970d887
#
_cell.length_a   1.000
_cell.length_b   1.000
_cell.length_c   1.000
_cell.angle_alpha   90.00
_cell.angle_beta   90.00
_cell.angle_gamma   90.00
#
_symmetry.space_group_name_H-M   'P 1'
#
loop_
_entity.id
_entity.type
_entity.pdbx_description
1 polymer ?
#
loop_
_entity_poly.entity_id
_entity_poly.type
_entity_poly.pdbx_seq_one_letter_code
_entity_poly.pdbx_strand_id
1 'polypeptide(L)'
;MGTDNSGKTGQIRKILRSSAAPCVLAVFLSILLHAVSLPVATVQNSARAEYQTEDGLPYLSEMDSYLYCRLTEELAEDGFSAYTLRHDRGEDPYISANATGEEGDVVMGLPILGATIYKLLSWIPGVTPYGVIFWLAPFITSLTAIPAYIFVKRRTNRLGGLVAGLLVAVAAPFAAHTHAGFYDTDLGLSLLPCTFLLLFAECLLARDLRRQILTGLGSGLALCALGTFWRAYYAYFCVGAAAAFCAVFACGVAWLAQRLRKSETRTQITLIPALRGLGIGLLAQLLLSLIIRGRELFTDLSGILSEAGGSLGHGDRVFPNAARFVGELQPTPLLSGEYSSGTLGRILDGFAAYTDGIINALGGWTVIFFATVVIGLLVGRSLRAAFAPADKDNAPSAENPTGLILTTAFLFVWLFCGLVIMSTGSRFLTIPVLPIGLFCGLGAGRLSARLSQGGDSAGKDPFRNILYIAMIAVSVITCAFAVRPEFGTPAASIAAAAALFIGLLLWSFRRAAVINLFAFSLVLSPCMAAFGYAYCAVPDGSDTLAEMCECIRENTDEDAVIASWWDYGYFYEYAAQRLTLGDGGNFNSEWNYWLGQALMSNDEAQAKGIFRMLATGGLDATHLLRDAYGPAGEAGKPADPEMTLPDRLDHPYGYATTVLKQIAALSREEARVLLTEGYGLSADLCDRVLALTHPENSRPIYLVLSDDMLRKIGAIATYGLWNFGGDPDLPGIWKNMTATTIAPGSIVTIPLDDSDHTVRVTRDADGRLSAEFLYGAGRVLSAELRVIADDSEDQGNAGRSTDTSSSDPAIPEFRTPTAAYTVFLREDSPSVYRCLVCSSSAAESVLIRGFMTRGENLFYRSTVELPGSDGTTEWHEVSVWNLGR
;
A
#
# COMPACT_ATOMS: atom_id res chain seq x y z
N MET A 1 13.40 -50.33 -30.29
CA MET A 1 12.42 -49.23 -30.12
C MET A 1 13.13 -47.90 -30.22
N GLY A 2 13.32 -47.38 -31.44
CA GLY A 2 13.84 -46.05 -31.68
C GLY A 2 12.67 -45.08 -31.76
N THR A 3 12.39 -44.39 -30.66
CA THR A 3 11.30 -43.39 -30.56
C THR A 3 11.76 -42.10 -31.24
N ASP A 4 10.94 -41.67 -32.16
CA ASP A 4 10.97 -40.47 -32.99
C ASP A 4 11.22 -39.16 -32.19
N ASN A 5 12.46 -38.86 -31.85
CA ASN A 5 12.88 -37.62 -31.16
C ASN A 5 13.04 -36.44 -32.15
N SER A 6 13.00 -36.71 -33.48
CA SER A 6 13.17 -35.66 -34.52
C SER A 6 11.93 -34.77 -34.67
N GLY A 7 10.73 -35.30 -34.49
CA GLY A 7 9.49 -34.56 -34.55
C GLY A 7 9.29 -33.58 -33.39
N LYS A 8 9.63 -34.00 -32.18
CA LYS A 8 9.52 -33.15 -30.96
C LYS A 8 10.52 -31.99 -30.99
N THR A 9 11.78 -32.24 -31.42
CA THR A 9 12.81 -31.18 -31.57
C THR A 9 12.43 -30.17 -32.66
N GLY A 10 11.79 -30.62 -33.72
CA GLY A 10 11.25 -29.76 -34.80
C GLY A 10 10.11 -28.84 -34.33
N GLN A 11 9.18 -29.37 -33.54
CA GLN A 11 8.09 -28.59 -32.96
C GLN A 11 8.58 -27.57 -31.95
N ILE A 12 9.48 -27.91 -31.03
CA ILE A 12 10.10 -27.00 -30.06
C ILE A 12 10.82 -25.87 -30.77
N ARG A 13 11.61 -26.15 -31.81
CA ARG A 13 12.27 -25.11 -32.63
C ARG A 13 11.28 -24.21 -33.36
N LYS A 14 10.12 -24.72 -33.78
CA LYS A 14 9.06 -23.90 -34.40
C LYS A 14 8.39 -22.98 -33.40
N ILE A 15 8.13 -23.44 -32.17
CA ILE A 15 7.60 -22.64 -31.06
C ILE A 15 8.60 -21.55 -30.68
N LEU A 16 9.86 -21.88 -30.43
CA LEU A 16 10.91 -20.92 -30.07
C LEU A 16 11.18 -19.87 -31.17
N ARG A 17 10.92 -20.21 -32.44
CA ARG A 17 10.98 -19.26 -33.56
C ARG A 17 9.69 -18.45 -33.75
N SER A 18 8.62 -18.76 -33.03
CA SER A 18 7.36 -18.02 -33.12
C SER A 18 7.54 -16.58 -32.65
N SER A 19 6.71 -15.69 -33.14
CA SER A 19 6.74 -14.28 -32.71
C SER A 19 6.14 -14.08 -31.32
N ALA A 20 5.52 -15.09 -30.76
CA ALA A 20 4.91 -15.09 -29.42
C ALA A 20 5.88 -15.57 -28.31
N ALA A 21 6.90 -16.37 -28.66
CA ALA A 21 7.80 -16.97 -27.66
C ALA A 21 8.44 -15.96 -26.68
N PRO A 22 8.92 -14.78 -27.08
CA PRO A 22 9.45 -13.81 -26.11
C PRO A 22 8.36 -13.21 -25.21
N CYS A 23 7.10 -13.12 -25.67
CA CYS A 23 5.99 -12.68 -24.85
C CYS A 23 5.66 -13.71 -23.76
N VAL A 24 5.56 -14.99 -24.16
CA VAL A 24 5.34 -16.09 -23.22
C VAL A 24 6.47 -16.17 -22.19
N LEU A 25 7.72 -15.97 -22.64
CA LEU A 25 8.88 -15.92 -21.72
C LEU A 25 8.76 -14.76 -20.72
N ALA A 26 8.34 -13.57 -21.16
CA ALA A 26 8.16 -12.43 -20.27
C ALA A 26 7.10 -12.70 -19.20
N VAL A 27 5.95 -13.24 -19.61
CA VAL A 27 4.86 -13.65 -18.67
C VAL A 27 5.36 -14.71 -17.69
N PHE A 28 6.01 -15.76 -18.20
CA PHE A 28 6.49 -16.86 -17.37
C PHE A 28 7.53 -16.41 -16.34
N LEU A 29 8.52 -15.61 -16.75
CA LEU A 29 9.53 -15.06 -15.84
C LEU A 29 8.89 -14.14 -14.79
N SER A 30 7.92 -13.31 -15.18
CA SER A 30 7.20 -12.45 -14.24
C SER A 30 6.43 -13.30 -13.23
N ILE A 31 5.69 -14.34 -13.66
CA ILE A 31 5.00 -15.25 -12.74
C ILE A 31 5.99 -15.84 -11.72
N LEU A 32 7.14 -16.35 -12.19
CA LEU A 32 8.13 -16.93 -11.30
C LEU A 32 8.63 -15.92 -10.26
N LEU A 33 8.92 -14.69 -10.67
CA LEU A 33 9.45 -13.66 -9.77
C LEU A 33 8.43 -13.21 -8.71
N HIS A 34 7.15 -13.16 -9.05
CA HIS A 34 6.08 -12.81 -8.08
C HIS A 34 5.62 -14.03 -7.26
N ALA A 35 5.78 -15.24 -7.77
CA ALA A 35 5.36 -16.48 -7.12
C ALA A 35 6.41 -17.06 -6.16
N VAL A 36 7.63 -16.56 -6.17
CA VAL A 36 8.69 -16.95 -5.22
C VAL A 36 8.39 -16.33 -3.85
N SER A 37 7.18 -16.45 -3.41
CA SER A 37 6.79 -16.19 -2.03
C SER A 37 7.32 -17.37 -1.19
N LEU A 38 8.52 -17.19 -0.68
CA LEU A 38 9.11 -18.05 0.33
C LEU A 38 9.33 -17.26 1.65
N PRO A 39 8.37 -16.42 2.10
CA PRO A 39 8.54 -15.68 3.35
C PRO A 39 8.90 -16.65 4.45
N VAL A 40 8.37 -17.82 4.30
CA VAL A 40 8.49 -18.95 5.18
C VAL A 40 9.79 -19.74 5.00
N ALA A 41 10.52 -19.63 3.89
CA ALA A 41 11.79 -20.34 3.70
C ALA A 41 12.99 -19.63 4.34
N THR A 42 12.89 -18.33 4.59
CA THR A 42 13.93 -17.54 5.26
C THR A 42 13.79 -17.56 6.78
N VAL A 43 12.59 -17.86 7.28
CA VAL A 43 12.29 -17.99 8.71
C VAL A 43 12.74 -19.36 9.21
N GLN A 44 13.27 -19.44 10.44
CA GLN A 44 13.64 -20.71 11.06
C GLN A 44 12.45 -21.68 11.06
N ASN A 45 12.70 -22.98 10.94
CA ASN A 45 11.65 -24.01 10.82
C ASN A 45 10.54 -23.97 11.90
N SER A 46 10.85 -23.51 13.11
CA SER A 46 9.87 -23.34 14.20
C SER A 46 8.95 -22.14 13.98
N ALA A 47 9.49 -21.03 13.48
CA ALA A 47 8.72 -19.83 13.19
C ALA A 47 7.95 -19.95 11.86
N ARG A 48 8.36 -20.86 10.99
CA ARG A 48 7.65 -21.12 9.74
C ARG A 48 6.22 -21.60 9.95
N ALA A 49 6.00 -22.44 10.96
CA ALA A 49 4.67 -22.95 11.30
C ALA A 49 3.72 -21.81 11.71
N GLU A 50 4.23 -20.83 12.43
CA GLU A 50 3.47 -19.67 12.92
C GLU A 50 2.85 -18.80 11.81
N TYR A 51 3.41 -18.86 10.59
CA TYR A 51 2.93 -18.08 9.45
C TYR A 51 2.18 -18.91 8.41
N GLN A 52 1.76 -20.13 8.75
CA GLN A 52 1.05 -21.02 7.83
C GLN A 52 -0.32 -21.40 8.39
N THR A 53 -1.32 -21.32 7.53
CA THR A 53 -2.65 -21.87 7.81
C THR A 53 -2.60 -23.41 7.93
N GLU A 54 -3.65 -24.02 8.46
CA GLU A 54 -3.79 -25.48 8.54
C GLU A 54 -3.58 -26.22 7.21
N ASP A 55 -3.94 -25.58 6.10
CA ASP A 55 -3.73 -26.07 4.73
C ASP A 55 -2.26 -26.00 4.26
N GLY A 56 -1.36 -25.47 5.08
CA GLY A 56 0.07 -25.34 4.80
C GLY A 56 0.43 -24.24 3.80
N LEU A 57 -0.50 -23.34 3.47
CA LEU A 57 -0.24 -22.09 2.76
C LEU A 57 0.08 -20.99 3.76
N PRO A 58 0.94 -20.00 3.42
CA PRO A 58 1.14 -18.83 4.26
C PRO A 58 -0.16 -18.04 4.47
N TYR A 59 -0.26 -17.30 5.59
CA TYR A 59 -1.26 -16.25 5.76
C TYR A 59 -1.13 -15.20 4.65
N LEU A 60 -2.19 -14.42 4.41
CA LEU A 60 -2.14 -13.32 3.44
C LEU A 60 -1.19 -12.23 3.92
N SER A 61 -0.55 -11.55 2.97
CA SER A 61 0.57 -10.64 3.23
C SER A 61 0.17 -9.35 3.94
N GLU A 62 -1.10 -8.98 3.87
CA GLU A 62 -1.64 -7.76 4.49
C GLU A 62 -3.07 -7.96 4.99
N MET A 63 -3.53 -7.08 5.86
CA MET A 63 -4.82 -7.22 6.53
C MET A 63 -6.02 -6.89 5.65
N ASP A 64 -5.91 -5.94 4.71
CA ASP A 64 -7.01 -5.59 3.78
C ASP A 64 -7.35 -6.76 2.84
N SER A 65 -6.39 -7.64 2.58
CA SER A 65 -6.61 -8.87 1.81
C SER A 65 -7.69 -9.77 2.40
N TYR A 66 -7.92 -9.74 3.70
CA TYR A 66 -8.92 -10.58 4.38
C TYR A 66 -10.36 -10.13 4.12
N LEU A 67 -10.62 -8.84 3.88
CA LEU A 67 -11.91 -8.37 3.37
C LEU A 67 -12.24 -9.07 2.05
N TYR A 68 -11.35 -8.96 1.08
CA TYR A 68 -11.57 -9.54 -0.25
C TYR A 68 -11.54 -11.06 -0.24
N CYS A 69 -10.78 -11.68 0.68
CA CYS A 69 -10.79 -13.13 0.91
C CYS A 69 -12.19 -13.58 1.35
N ARG A 70 -12.74 -13.01 2.41
CA ARG A 70 -14.09 -13.31 2.93
C ARG A 70 -15.15 -13.18 1.83
N LEU A 71 -15.18 -12.04 1.16
CA LEU A 71 -16.15 -11.80 0.08
C LEU A 71 -16.00 -12.78 -1.11
N THR A 72 -14.77 -13.21 -1.41
CA THR A 72 -14.52 -14.20 -2.45
C THR A 72 -15.02 -15.58 -2.05
N GLU A 73 -14.81 -15.99 -0.82
CA GLU A 73 -15.27 -17.27 -0.27
C GLU A 73 -16.79 -17.32 -0.22
N GLU A 74 -17.45 -16.27 0.28
CA GLU A 74 -18.90 -16.15 0.29
C GLU A 74 -19.51 -16.23 -1.13
N LEU A 75 -18.92 -15.51 -2.10
CA LEU A 75 -19.35 -15.61 -3.50
C LEU A 75 -19.10 -16.99 -4.11
N ALA A 76 -18.04 -17.67 -3.69
CA ALA A 76 -17.71 -19.02 -4.15
C ALA A 76 -18.68 -20.06 -3.60
N GLU A 77 -19.15 -19.92 -2.36
CA GLU A 77 -20.08 -20.81 -1.71
C GLU A 77 -21.52 -20.56 -2.14
N ASP A 78 -22.02 -19.36 -1.92
CA ASP A 78 -23.43 -19.02 -2.07
C ASP A 78 -23.82 -18.57 -3.50
N GLY A 79 -22.84 -18.04 -4.25
CA GLY A 79 -23.01 -17.46 -5.55
C GLY A 79 -23.51 -16.02 -5.52
N PHE A 80 -23.31 -15.32 -6.63
CA PHE A 80 -23.54 -13.88 -6.77
C PHE A 80 -24.95 -13.42 -6.40
N SER A 81 -25.97 -14.21 -6.74
CA SER A 81 -27.38 -13.83 -6.47
C SER A 81 -27.73 -13.85 -4.99
N ALA A 82 -27.20 -14.83 -4.23
CA ALA A 82 -27.44 -14.91 -2.80
C ALA A 82 -26.69 -13.84 -2.04
N TYR A 83 -25.45 -13.58 -2.43
CA TYR A 83 -24.65 -12.49 -1.90
C TYR A 83 -25.35 -11.13 -2.08
N THR A 84 -25.75 -10.78 -3.31
CA THR A 84 -26.45 -9.52 -3.60
C THR A 84 -27.76 -9.38 -2.81
N LEU A 85 -28.52 -10.48 -2.63
CA LEU A 85 -29.76 -10.44 -1.85
C LEU A 85 -29.51 -10.20 -0.35
N ARG A 86 -28.44 -10.76 0.21
CA ARG A 86 -28.05 -10.51 1.62
C ARG A 86 -27.55 -9.07 1.80
N HIS A 87 -26.73 -8.61 0.88
CA HIS A 87 -26.19 -7.26 0.89
C HIS A 87 -27.31 -6.20 0.76
N ASP A 88 -28.22 -6.34 -0.23
CA ASP A 88 -29.36 -5.45 -0.44
C ASP A 88 -30.34 -5.42 0.76
N ARG A 89 -30.30 -6.44 1.63
CA ARG A 89 -31.12 -6.52 2.85
C ARG A 89 -30.39 -6.01 4.09
N GLY A 90 -29.11 -5.61 3.99
CA GLY A 90 -28.29 -5.29 5.14
C GLY A 90 -28.09 -6.48 6.10
N GLU A 91 -28.15 -7.70 5.55
CA GLU A 91 -28.00 -8.94 6.33
C GLU A 91 -26.51 -9.37 6.49
N ASP A 92 -25.56 -8.62 5.90
CA ASP A 92 -24.14 -8.84 6.15
C ASP A 92 -23.71 -8.02 7.39
N PRO A 93 -23.47 -8.67 8.54
CA PRO A 93 -23.16 -7.98 9.77
C PRO A 93 -21.75 -7.37 9.79
N TYR A 94 -20.88 -7.69 8.81
CA TYR A 94 -19.45 -7.35 8.82
C TYR A 94 -19.05 -6.25 7.83
N ILE A 95 -19.93 -5.79 6.96
CA ILE A 95 -19.64 -4.71 5.99
C ILE A 95 -19.68 -3.33 6.63
N SER A 96 -20.33 -3.19 7.77
CA SER A 96 -20.40 -1.93 8.49
C SER A 96 -20.39 -2.19 9.99
N ALA A 97 -19.31 -1.80 10.66
CA ALA A 97 -19.26 -1.73 12.12
C ALA A 97 -20.30 -0.74 12.67
N ASN A 98 -20.89 0.09 11.80
CA ASN A 98 -21.90 1.07 12.14
C ASN A 98 -23.26 0.41 12.21
N ALA A 99 -23.92 0.52 13.35
CA ALA A 99 -25.35 0.26 13.46
C ALA A 99 -26.19 1.13 12.50
N THR A 100 -25.61 2.13 11.87
CA THR A 100 -26.25 3.08 10.94
C THR A 100 -26.35 2.57 9.50
N GLY A 101 -25.70 1.44 9.16
CA GLY A 101 -25.80 0.86 7.81
C GLY A 101 -25.25 1.74 6.68
N GLU A 102 -24.38 2.71 6.97
CA GLU A 102 -23.62 3.39 5.93
C GLU A 102 -22.58 2.41 5.39
N GLU A 103 -22.98 1.68 4.38
CA GLU A 103 -22.16 0.74 3.64
C GLU A 103 -20.95 1.47 3.07
N GLY A 104 -19.77 1.09 3.51
CA GLY A 104 -18.56 1.37 2.77
C GLY A 104 -18.70 0.67 1.42
N ASP A 105 -18.86 1.45 0.32
CA ASP A 105 -18.93 0.93 -1.04
C ASP A 105 -17.73 0.02 -1.36
N VAL A 106 -17.80 -1.26 -1.15
CA VAL A 106 -16.73 -2.20 -1.48
C VAL A 106 -16.66 -2.44 -2.99
N VAL A 107 -15.45 -2.39 -3.56
CA VAL A 107 -15.26 -2.70 -4.98
C VAL A 107 -15.25 -4.21 -5.20
N MET A 108 -16.24 -4.72 -5.94
CA MET A 108 -16.50 -6.16 -6.09
C MET A 108 -15.72 -6.84 -7.23
N GLY A 109 -14.94 -6.11 -8.01
CA GLY A 109 -14.23 -6.67 -9.17
C GLY A 109 -13.28 -7.81 -8.82
N LEU A 110 -12.54 -7.67 -7.73
CA LEU A 110 -11.59 -8.66 -7.25
C LEU A 110 -12.28 -9.91 -6.68
N PRO A 111 -13.25 -9.82 -5.76
CA PRO A 111 -14.01 -10.97 -5.30
C PRO A 111 -14.71 -11.76 -6.40
N ILE A 112 -15.35 -11.07 -7.34
CA ILE A 112 -16.02 -11.71 -8.51
C ILE A 112 -14.99 -12.46 -9.37
N LEU A 113 -13.82 -11.88 -9.61
CA LEU A 113 -12.76 -12.51 -10.39
C LEU A 113 -12.25 -13.77 -9.67
N GLY A 114 -11.94 -13.68 -8.37
CA GLY A 114 -11.46 -14.79 -7.54
C GLY A 114 -12.45 -15.94 -7.49
N ALA A 115 -13.71 -15.67 -7.15
CA ALA A 115 -14.78 -16.67 -7.11
C ALA A 115 -15.04 -17.31 -8.48
N THR A 116 -14.99 -16.52 -9.57
CA THR A 116 -15.13 -17.05 -10.94
C THR A 116 -14.00 -18.01 -11.28
N ILE A 117 -12.76 -17.63 -10.99
CA ILE A 117 -11.59 -18.48 -11.26
C ILE A 117 -11.64 -19.75 -10.41
N TYR A 118 -12.03 -19.65 -9.13
CA TYR A 118 -12.23 -20.82 -8.29
C TYR A 118 -13.28 -21.76 -8.89
N LYS A 119 -14.46 -21.28 -9.26
CA LYS A 119 -15.50 -22.10 -9.88
C LYS A 119 -15.05 -22.77 -11.19
N LEU A 120 -14.21 -22.11 -11.97
CA LEU A 120 -13.62 -22.69 -13.18
C LEU A 120 -12.58 -23.78 -12.88
N LEU A 121 -11.92 -23.73 -11.72
CA LEU A 121 -10.87 -24.67 -11.34
C LEU A 121 -11.31 -25.70 -10.28
N SER A 122 -12.48 -25.55 -9.66
CA SER A 122 -12.98 -26.41 -8.56
C SER A 122 -13.13 -27.88 -8.90
N TRP A 123 -13.14 -28.25 -10.19
CA TRP A 123 -13.11 -29.64 -10.63
C TRP A 123 -11.74 -30.32 -10.46
N ILE A 124 -10.68 -29.56 -10.17
CA ILE A 124 -9.33 -30.05 -9.91
C ILE A 124 -9.23 -30.39 -8.42
N PRO A 125 -8.92 -31.66 -8.05
CA PRO A 125 -8.79 -32.02 -6.64
C PRO A 125 -7.72 -31.19 -5.93
N GLY A 126 -8.03 -30.72 -4.71
CA GLY A 126 -7.13 -29.92 -3.88
C GLY A 126 -7.10 -28.41 -4.19
N VAL A 127 -7.91 -27.92 -5.14
CA VAL A 127 -8.08 -26.48 -5.34
C VAL A 127 -9.10 -25.97 -4.32
N THR A 128 -8.67 -25.04 -3.47
CA THR A 128 -9.51 -24.34 -2.49
C THR A 128 -9.72 -22.89 -2.90
N PRO A 129 -10.77 -22.19 -2.39
CA PRO A 129 -10.92 -20.74 -2.61
C PRO A 129 -9.67 -19.98 -2.15
N TYR A 130 -9.20 -20.25 -0.93
CA TYR A 130 -7.99 -19.64 -0.37
C TYR A 130 -6.76 -19.86 -1.25
N GLY A 131 -6.57 -21.07 -1.77
CA GLY A 131 -5.46 -21.38 -2.69
C GLY A 131 -5.50 -20.55 -3.97
N VAL A 132 -6.70 -20.31 -4.54
CA VAL A 132 -6.87 -19.43 -5.71
C VAL A 132 -6.55 -17.99 -5.33
N ILE A 133 -7.07 -17.49 -4.21
CA ILE A 133 -6.83 -16.16 -3.69
C ILE A 133 -5.32 -15.92 -3.53
N PHE A 134 -4.64 -16.83 -2.86
CA PHE A 134 -3.20 -16.74 -2.58
C PHE A 134 -2.35 -16.61 -3.86
N TRP A 135 -2.69 -17.35 -4.92
CA TRP A 135 -1.88 -17.39 -6.14
C TRP A 135 -2.33 -16.44 -7.25
N LEU A 136 -3.46 -15.74 -7.10
CA LEU A 136 -4.07 -14.99 -8.21
C LEU A 136 -3.21 -13.80 -8.68
N ALA A 137 -2.65 -13.04 -7.74
CA ALA A 137 -1.93 -11.81 -8.04
C ALA A 137 -0.71 -12.01 -8.98
N PRO A 138 0.19 -12.98 -8.77
CA PRO A 138 1.27 -13.29 -9.70
C PRO A 138 0.84 -13.51 -11.13
N PHE A 139 -0.28 -14.22 -11.33
CA PHE A 139 -0.79 -14.53 -12.67
C PHE A 139 -1.35 -13.32 -13.38
N ILE A 140 -2.23 -12.56 -12.72
CA ILE A 140 -2.91 -11.41 -13.33
C ILE A 140 -1.92 -10.30 -13.66
N THR A 141 -1.05 -9.94 -12.71
CA THR A 141 -0.05 -8.87 -12.91
C THR A 141 0.90 -9.22 -14.04
N SER A 142 1.33 -10.47 -14.15
CA SER A 142 2.24 -10.91 -15.21
C SER A 142 1.65 -10.78 -16.62
N LEU A 143 0.31 -10.81 -16.76
CA LEU A 143 -0.34 -10.58 -18.04
C LEU A 143 -0.12 -9.17 -18.59
N THR A 144 0.30 -8.20 -17.77
CA THR A 144 0.68 -6.83 -18.18
C THR A 144 1.82 -6.84 -19.21
N ALA A 145 2.66 -7.86 -19.21
CA ALA A 145 3.67 -8.06 -20.25
C ALA A 145 3.08 -8.12 -21.67
N ILE A 146 1.86 -8.65 -21.84
CA ILE A 146 1.25 -8.89 -23.17
C ILE A 146 0.96 -7.59 -23.92
N PRO A 147 0.16 -6.64 -23.40
CA PRO A 147 -0.11 -5.38 -24.09
C PRO A 147 1.18 -4.57 -24.34
N ALA A 148 2.09 -4.50 -23.36
CA ALA A 148 3.38 -3.81 -23.50
C ALA A 148 4.24 -4.44 -24.61
N TYR A 149 4.40 -5.76 -24.59
CA TYR A 149 5.12 -6.50 -25.64
C TYR A 149 4.56 -6.23 -27.03
N ILE A 150 3.25 -6.39 -27.22
CA ILE A 150 2.58 -6.21 -28.51
C ILE A 150 2.76 -4.78 -29.01
N PHE A 151 2.57 -3.78 -28.15
CA PHE A 151 2.65 -2.37 -28.51
C PHE A 151 4.07 -2.00 -29.00
N VAL A 152 5.11 -2.37 -28.27
CA VAL A 152 6.49 -2.02 -28.60
C VAL A 152 7.03 -2.86 -29.76
N LYS A 153 6.73 -4.16 -29.81
CA LYS A 153 7.13 -5.04 -30.91
C LYS A 153 6.63 -4.56 -32.26
N ARG A 154 5.38 -4.07 -32.35
CA ARG A 154 4.83 -3.52 -33.59
C ARG A 154 5.57 -2.29 -34.11
N ARG A 155 6.26 -1.56 -33.24
CA ARG A 155 6.99 -0.31 -33.52
C ARG A 155 8.50 -0.50 -33.63
N THR A 156 9.01 -1.66 -33.24
CA THR A 156 10.44 -1.95 -33.24
C THR A 156 10.71 -3.40 -33.66
N ASN A 157 11.00 -4.30 -32.73
CA ASN A 157 11.25 -5.71 -32.94
C ASN A 157 10.94 -6.56 -31.68
N ARG A 158 11.25 -7.87 -31.73
CA ARG A 158 10.96 -8.81 -30.64
C ARG A 158 11.73 -8.49 -29.35
N LEU A 159 12.99 -8.02 -29.48
CA LEU A 159 13.83 -7.67 -28.32
C LEU A 159 13.24 -6.46 -27.59
N GLY A 160 12.87 -5.41 -28.34
CA GLY A 160 12.21 -4.23 -27.74
C GLY A 160 10.90 -4.60 -27.05
N GLY A 161 10.09 -5.48 -27.67
CA GLY A 161 8.88 -6.00 -27.04
C GLY A 161 9.16 -6.75 -25.74
N LEU A 162 10.17 -7.64 -25.72
CA LEU A 162 10.57 -8.41 -24.53
C LEU A 162 11.01 -7.49 -23.39
N VAL A 163 11.86 -6.51 -23.67
CA VAL A 163 12.33 -5.53 -22.66
C VAL A 163 11.15 -4.74 -22.09
N ALA A 164 10.26 -4.22 -22.95
CA ALA A 164 9.07 -3.50 -22.47
C ALA A 164 8.17 -4.40 -21.63
N GLY A 165 7.87 -5.62 -22.10
CA GLY A 165 7.01 -6.56 -21.41
C GLY A 165 7.53 -6.92 -20.01
N LEU A 166 8.82 -7.21 -19.88
CA LEU A 166 9.45 -7.51 -18.60
C LEU A 166 9.47 -6.27 -17.68
N LEU A 167 10.00 -5.13 -18.14
CA LEU A 167 10.10 -3.93 -17.31
C LEU A 167 8.75 -3.47 -16.75
N VAL A 168 7.69 -3.65 -17.52
CA VAL A 168 6.35 -3.27 -17.10
C VAL A 168 5.75 -4.29 -16.13
N ALA A 169 5.94 -5.59 -16.37
CA ALA A 169 5.34 -6.64 -15.57
C ALA A 169 6.04 -6.88 -14.22
N VAL A 170 7.37 -6.60 -14.14
CA VAL A 170 8.15 -6.78 -12.89
C VAL A 170 8.52 -5.44 -12.24
N ALA A 171 7.79 -4.37 -12.57
CA ALA A 171 8.07 -3.07 -11.97
C ALA A 171 7.90 -3.12 -10.45
N ALA A 172 8.86 -2.61 -9.71
CA ALA A 172 8.91 -2.68 -8.25
C ALA A 172 7.62 -2.18 -7.55
N PRO A 173 6.97 -1.07 -7.97
CA PRO A 173 5.71 -0.62 -7.36
C PRO A 173 4.56 -1.61 -7.51
N PHE A 174 4.57 -2.46 -8.55
CA PHE A 174 3.59 -3.54 -8.67
C PHE A 174 4.01 -4.76 -7.87
N ALA A 175 5.31 -5.13 -7.93
CA ALA A 175 5.79 -6.33 -7.27
C ALA A 175 5.59 -6.29 -5.75
N ALA A 176 5.66 -5.11 -5.14
CA ALA A 176 5.39 -4.92 -3.73
C ALA A 176 3.95 -5.29 -3.33
N HIS A 177 2.99 -5.08 -4.23
CA HIS A 177 1.55 -5.28 -3.98
C HIS A 177 0.91 -6.37 -4.85
N THR A 178 1.69 -7.26 -5.46
CA THR A 178 1.16 -8.32 -6.34
C THR A 178 1.95 -9.62 -6.28
N HIS A 179 2.71 -9.84 -5.23
CA HIS A 179 3.32 -11.14 -4.96
C HIS A 179 2.28 -12.15 -4.45
N ALA A 180 2.65 -13.42 -4.36
CA ALA A 180 1.75 -14.45 -3.84
C ALA A 180 1.37 -14.16 -2.38
N GLY A 181 0.10 -14.27 -2.06
CA GLY A 181 -0.46 -13.91 -0.76
C GLY A 181 -0.93 -12.45 -0.63
N PHE A 182 -0.64 -11.59 -1.60
CA PHE A 182 -1.16 -10.23 -1.64
C PHE A 182 -2.47 -10.20 -2.45
N TYR A 183 -3.61 -10.03 -1.80
CA TYR A 183 -4.91 -10.10 -2.42
C TYR A 183 -5.74 -8.85 -2.19
N ASP A 184 -5.35 -7.77 -2.87
CA ASP A 184 -6.02 -6.48 -2.82
C ASP A 184 -6.30 -5.94 -4.24
N THR A 185 -7.07 -4.89 -4.32
CA THR A 185 -7.51 -4.17 -5.53
C THR A 185 -6.35 -3.68 -6.40
N ASP A 186 -5.17 -3.52 -5.85
CA ASP A 186 -3.93 -3.19 -6.55
C ASP A 186 -3.56 -4.20 -7.65
N LEU A 187 -4.04 -5.43 -7.56
CA LEU A 187 -3.93 -6.44 -8.61
C LEU A 187 -4.45 -5.94 -9.97
N GLY A 188 -5.52 -5.14 -9.98
CA GLY A 188 -6.08 -4.54 -11.18
C GLY A 188 -5.27 -3.37 -11.75
N LEU A 189 -4.42 -2.73 -10.95
CA LEU A 189 -3.75 -1.46 -11.29
C LEU A 189 -2.57 -1.60 -12.25
N SER A 190 -2.09 -2.79 -12.53
CA SER A 190 -1.03 -3.03 -13.52
C SER A 190 -1.59 -3.31 -14.92
N LEU A 191 -2.41 -4.36 -15.04
CA LEU A 191 -2.93 -4.88 -16.32
C LEU A 191 -3.95 -3.95 -16.95
N LEU A 192 -4.93 -3.48 -16.17
CA LEU A 192 -6.06 -2.74 -16.70
C LEU A 192 -5.68 -1.34 -17.19
N PRO A 193 -4.92 -0.49 -16.44
CA PRO A 193 -4.45 0.79 -16.95
C PRO A 193 -3.52 0.66 -18.15
N CYS A 194 -2.59 -0.30 -18.11
CA CYS A 194 -1.71 -0.58 -19.24
C CYS A 194 -2.50 -0.93 -20.50
N THR A 195 -3.48 -1.82 -20.39
CA THR A 195 -4.36 -2.22 -21.50
C THR A 195 -5.19 -1.05 -22.00
N PHE A 196 -5.82 -0.29 -21.10
CA PHE A 196 -6.61 0.90 -21.39
C PHE A 196 -5.83 1.92 -22.21
N LEU A 197 -4.68 2.39 -21.67
CA LEU A 197 -3.90 3.44 -22.28
C LEU A 197 -3.27 3.01 -23.60
N LEU A 198 -2.77 1.77 -23.70
CA LEU A 198 -2.18 1.27 -24.95
C LEU A 198 -3.22 1.03 -26.04
N LEU A 199 -4.43 0.57 -25.72
CA LEU A 199 -5.51 0.44 -26.67
C LEU A 199 -6.01 1.83 -27.12
N PHE A 200 -6.04 2.82 -26.24
CA PHE A 200 -6.36 4.20 -26.61
C PHE A 200 -5.29 4.78 -27.55
N ALA A 201 -4.02 4.58 -27.27
CA ALA A 201 -2.94 4.96 -28.19
C ALA A 201 -3.06 4.25 -29.56
N GLU A 202 -3.39 2.96 -29.59
CA GLU A 202 -3.65 2.20 -30.84
C GLU A 202 -4.86 2.76 -31.60
N CYS A 203 -5.89 3.26 -30.89
CA CYS A 203 -7.06 3.93 -31.49
C CYS A 203 -6.65 5.21 -32.25
N LEU A 204 -5.76 6.02 -31.67
CA LEU A 204 -5.22 7.22 -32.31
C LEU A 204 -4.35 6.88 -33.54
N LEU A 205 -3.58 5.81 -33.46
CA LEU A 205 -2.60 5.40 -34.46
C LEU A 205 -3.18 4.63 -35.65
N ALA A 206 -4.36 4.04 -35.47
CA ALA A 206 -5.02 3.28 -36.51
C ALA A 206 -5.57 4.19 -37.61
N ARG A 207 -5.39 3.77 -38.89
CA ARG A 207 -5.95 4.48 -40.05
C ARG A 207 -7.29 3.93 -40.47
N ASP A 208 -7.53 2.64 -40.21
CA ASP A 208 -8.76 1.93 -40.52
C ASP A 208 -9.83 2.14 -39.44
N LEU A 209 -11.04 2.46 -39.85
CA LEU A 209 -12.17 2.75 -38.94
C LEU A 209 -12.54 1.53 -38.08
N ARG A 210 -12.56 0.32 -38.66
CA ARG A 210 -12.89 -0.90 -37.91
C ARG A 210 -11.89 -1.11 -36.73
N ARG A 211 -10.61 -0.92 -37.00
CA ARG A 211 -9.57 -1.04 -35.97
C ARG A 211 -9.69 0.05 -34.91
N GLN A 212 -10.04 1.30 -35.30
CA GLN A 212 -10.31 2.37 -34.34
C GLN A 212 -11.48 2.04 -33.42
N ILE A 213 -12.57 1.53 -33.98
CA ILE A 213 -13.75 1.12 -33.18
C ILE A 213 -13.37 -0.02 -32.22
N LEU A 214 -12.71 -1.07 -32.72
CA LEU A 214 -12.31 -2.20 -31.84
C LEU A 214 -11.36 -1.81 -30.72
N THR A 215 -10.36 -0.98 -31.02
CA THR A 215 -9.40 -0.53 -29.99
C THR A 215 -10.03 0.51 -29.06
N GLY A 216 -10.91 1.36 -29.55
CA GLY A 216 -11.68 2.29 -28.71
C GLY A 216 -12.63 1.58 -27.74
N LEU A 217 -13.40 0.58 -28.23
CA LEU A 217 -14.24 -0.25 -27.37
C LEU A 217 -13.42 -1.05 -26.36
N GLY A 218 -12.31 -1.66 -26.79
CA GLY A 218 -11.41 -2.37 -25.88
C GLY A 218 -10.80 -1.46 -24.82
N SER A 219 -10.46 -0.22 -25.18
CA SER A 219 -9.99 0.80 -24.22
C SER A 219 -11.10 1.15 -23.20
N GLY A 220 -12.33 1.38 -23.68
CA GLY A 220 -13.46 1.67 -22.80
C GLY A 220 -13.78 0.53 -21.84
N LEU A 221 -13.77 -0.73 -22.34
CA LEU A 221 -14.00 -1.92 -21.50
C LEU A 221 -12.89 -2.08 -20.42
N ALA A 222 -11.63 -1.84 -20.79
CA ALA A 222 -10.54 -1.90 -19.81
C ALA A 222 -10.66 -0.81 -18.73
N LEU A 223 -11.11 0.39 -19.10
CA LEU A 223 -11.38 1.47 -18.16
C LEU A 223 -12.54 1.13 -17.22
N CYS A 224 -13.65 0.59 -17.76
CA CYS A 224 -14.79 0.16 -16.95
C CYS A 224 -14.42 -0.98 -16.01
N ALA A 225 -13.64 -1.97 -16.49
CA ALA A 225 -13.13 -3.03 -15.63
C ALA A 225 -12.24 -2.46 -14.52
N LEU A 226 -11.38 -1.46 -14.81
CA LEU A 226 -10.60 -0.79 -13.78
C LEU A 226 -11.47 -0.16 -12.70
N GLY A 227 -12.60 0.45 -13.06
CA GLY A 227 -13.56 1.03 -12.12
C GLY A 227 -14.23 0.01 -11.19
N THR A 228 -14.22 -1.30 -11.51
CA THR A 228 -14.67 -2.36 -10.60
C THR A 228 -13.61 -2.80 -9.60
N PHE A 229 -12.35 -2.43 -9.81
CA PHE A 229 -11.23 -2.70 -8.90
C PHE A 229 -10.82 -1.47 -8.09
N TRP A 230 -10.98 -0.28 -8.64
CA TRP A 230 -10.49 0.93 -8.01
C TRP A 230 -11.39 2.14 -8.31
N ARG A 231 -11.89 2.80 -7.26
CA ARG A 231 -12.79 3.94 -7.41
C ARG A 231 -12.16 5.13 -8.10
N ALA A 232 -10.88 5.39 -7.85
CA ALA A 232 -10.16 6.50 -8.47
C ALA A 232 -9.71 6.21 -9.93
N TYR A 233 -10.34 5.27 -10.64
CA TYR A 233 -10.10 4.93 -12.06
C TYR A 233 -10.15 6.15 -12.98
N TYR A 234 -10.88 7.19 -12.60
CA TYR A 234 -10.95 8.46 -13.32
C TYR A 234 -9.60 9.18 -13.42
N ALA A 235 -8.66 8.95 -12.50
CA ALA A 235 -7.30 9.49 -12.59
C ALA A 235 -6.60 8.98 -13.86
N TYR A 236 -6.73 7.69 -14.16
CA TYR A 236 -6.22 7.12 -15.39
C TYR A 236 -6.98 7.62 -16.63
N PHE A 237 -8.31 7.82 -16.53
CA PHE A 237 -9.07 8.46 -17.60
C PHE A 237 -8.53 9.85 -17.92
N CYS A 238 -8.30 10.70 -16.92
CA CYS A 238 -7.72 12.03 -17.09
C CYS A 238 -6.32 11.98 -17.73
N VAL A 239 -5.45 11.07 -17.25
CA VAL A 239 -4.12 10.85 -17.84
C VAL A 239 -4.24 10.45 -19.32
N GLY A 240 -5.12 9.50 -19.64
CA GLY A 240 -5.36 9.03 -21.00
C GLY A 240 -5.90 10.13 -21.91
N ALA A 241 -6.89 10.88 -21.45
CA ALA A 241 -7.46 12.00 -22.18
C ALA A 241 -6.41 13.09 -22.44
N ALA A 242 -5.66 13.51 -21.42
CA ALA A 242 -4.58 14.50 -21.56
C ALA A 242 -3.51 14.05 -22.58
N ALA A 243 -3.06 12.79 -22.44
CA ALA A 243 -2.09 12.20 -23.36
C ALA A 243 -2.60 12.16 -24.81
N ALA A 244 -3.87 11.79 -25.01
CA ALA A 244 -4.49 11.73 -26.33
C ALA A 244 -4.68 13.11 -26.95
N PHE A 245 -5.19 14.08 -26.20
CA PHE A 245 -5.34 15.47 -26.66
C PHE A 245 -4.00 16.09 -27.03
N CYS A 246 -3.00 16.00 -26.17
CA CYS A 246 -1.68 16.56 -26.43
C CYS A 246 -0.99 15.87 -27.62
N ALA A 247 -1.15 14.54 -27.79
CA ALA A 247 -0.60 13.83 -28.92
C ALA A 247 -1.24 14.28 -30.25
N VAL A 248 -2.57 14.43 -30.28
CA VAL A 248 -3.29 14.93 -31.46
C VAL A 248 -2.94 16.39 -31.73
N PHE A 249 -2.82 17.22 -30.69
CA PHE A 249 -2.38 18.61 -30.80
C PHE A 249 -0.97 18.72 -31.38
N ALA A 250 -0.01 17.95 -30.89
CA ALA A 250 1.35 17.90 -31.43
C ALA A 250 1.37 17.50 -32.90
N CYS A 251 0.52 16.51 -33.28
CA CYS A 251 0.33 16.11 -34.66
C CYS A 251 -0.28 17.24 -35.50
N GLY A 252 -1.23 17.98 -34.96
CA GLY A 252 -1.86 19.16 -35.60
C GLY A 252 -0.86 20.30 -35.87
N VAL A 253 -0.02 20.61 -34.88
CA VAL A 253 1.07 21.60 -35.03
C VAL A 253 2.04 21.17 -36.12
N ALA A 254 2.45 19.93 -36.11
CA ALA A 254 3.35 19.37 -37.13
C ALA A 254 2.73 19.38 -38.53
N TRP A 255 1.43 19.02 -38.62
CA TRP A 255 0.67 19.11 -39.87
C TRP A 255 0.58 20.56 -40.39
N LEU A 256 0.28 21.53 -39.52
CA LEU A 256 0.19 22.95 -39.89
C LEU A 256 1.56 23.47 -40.31
N ALA A 257 2.63 23.16 -39.58
CA ALA A 257 4.00 23.55 -39.92
C ALA A 257 4.41 23.05 -41.33
N GLN A 258 4.07 21.82 -41.67
CA GLN A 258 4.33 21.30 -43.03
C GLN A 258 3.48 22.02 -44.09
N ARG A 259 2.25 22.36 -43.79
CA ARG A 259 1.35 23.04 -44.75
C ARG A 259 1.79 24.48 -45.03
N LEU A 260 2.29 25.18 -44.02
CA LEU A 260 2.76 26.58 -44.18
C LEU A 260 4.05 26.67 -44.99
N ARG A 261 4.90 25.65 -45.02
CA ARG A 261 6.20 25.62 -45.69
C ARG A 261 6.17 25.42 -47.22
N LYS A 262 5.04 25.15 -47.84
CA LYS A 262 4.84 25.00 -49.31
C LYS A 262 5.88 24.11 -50.05
N SER A 263 6.55 23.17 -49.39
CA SER A 263 7.58 22.30 -49.98
C SER A 263 6.96 21.18 -50.83
N GLU A 264 7.46 20.98 -52.07
CA GLU A 264 6.95 19.94 -52.99
C GLU A 264 7.22 18.52 -52.55
N THR A 265 8.22 18.30 -51.69
CA THR A 265 8.59 16.96 -51.19
C THR A 265 8.17 16.82 -49.72
N ARG A 266 6.90 16.46 -49.48
CA ARG A 266 6.34 16.38 -48.10
C ARG A 266 6.26 14.94 -47.62
N THR A 267 6.82 14.65 -46.41
CA THR A 267 6.36 13.56 -45.57
C THR A 267 4.97 13.90 -45.09
N GLN A 268 3.94 13.20 -45.59
CA GLN A 268 2.54 13.52 -45.29
C GLN A 268 2.19 13.14 -43.85
N ILE A 269 2.09 14.12 -42.96
CA ILE A 269 1.45 13.97 -41.65
C ILE A 269 -0.07 13.94 -41.85
N THR A 270 -0.73 12.91 -41.40
CA THR A 270 -2.17 12.71 -41.50
C THR A 270 -2.85 13.00 -40.16
N LEU A 271 -3.64 14.10 -40.09
CA LEU A 271 -4.31 14.53 -38.87
C LEU A 271 -5.71 13.91 -38.72
N ILE A 272 -6.46 13.76 -39.81
CA ILE A 272 -7.86 13.30 -39.78
C ILE A 272 -8.03 11.93 -39.07
N PRO A 273 -7.23 10.89 -39.35
CA PRO A 273 -7.34 9.63 -38.62
C PRO A 273 -7.11 9.76 -37.11
N ALA A 274 -6.18 10.62 -36.68
CA ALA A 274 -5.89 10.85 -35.28
C ALA A 274 -7.05 11.56 -34.57
N LEU A 275 -7.65 12.57 -35.17
CA LEU A 275 -8.84 13.26 -34.65
C LEU A 275 -10.04 12.32 -34.56
N ARG A 276 -10.26 11.49 -35.59
CA ARG A 276 -11.30 10.48 -35.56
C ARG A 276 -11.07 9.45 -34.46
N GLY A 277 -9.83 8.96 -34.29
CA GLY A 277 -9.46 8.04 -33.23
C GLY A 277 -9.67 8.62 -31.82
N LEU A 278 -9.36 9.91 -31.64
CA LEU A 278 -9.64 10.63 -30.39
C LEU A 278 -11.15 10.64 -30.10
N GLY A 279 -11.98 11.04 -31.07
CA GLY A 279 -13.43 11.07 -30.89
C GLY A 279 -14.03 9.70 -30.61
N ILE A 280 -13.62 8.65 -31.35
CA ILE A 280 -14.09 7.28 -31.15
C ILE A 280 -13.66 6.77 -29.77
N GLY A 281 -12.40 6.98 -29.36
CA GLY A 281 -11.88 6.51 -28.08
C GLY A 281 -12.62 7.15 -26.91
N LEU A 282 -12.72 8.49 -26.88
CA LEU A 282 -13.44 9.20 -25.82
C LEU A 282 -14.93 8.83 -25.77
N LEU A 283 -15.60 8.72 -26.95
CA LEU A 283 -17.00 8.34 -27.02
C LEU A 283 -17.21 6.91 -26.48
N ALA A 284 -16.36 5.96 -26.85
CA ALA A 284 -16.45 4.58 -26.37
C ALA A 284 -16.26 4.50 -24.85
N GLN A 285 -15.28 5.21 -24.31
CA GLN A 285 -15.02 5.28 -22.88
C GLN A 285 -16.22 5.86 -22.12
N LEU A 286 -16.76 7.00 -22.59
CA LEU A 286 -17.90 7.66 -21.97
C LEU A 286 -19.16 6.79 -22.02
N LEU A 287 -19.50 6.23 -23.20
CA LEU A 287 -20.71 5.42 -23.36
C LEU A 287 -20.65 4.13 -22.54
N LEU A 288 -19.51 3.44 -22.51
CA LEU A 288 -19.36 2.23 -21.73
C LEU A 288 -19.37 2.52 -20.23
N SER A 289 -18.72 3.61 -19.78
CA SER A 289 -18.79 4.04 -18.38
C SER A 289 -20.22 4.39 -17.97
N LEU A 290 -20.97 5.08 -18.83
CA LEU A 290 -22.37 5.43 -18.57
C LEU A 290 -23.27 4.18 -18.52
N ILE A 291 -23.02 3.18 -19.37
CA ILE A 291 -23.80 1.93 -19.40
C ILE A 291 -23.53 1.08 -18.15
N ILE A 292 -22.28 1.00 -17.71
CA ILE A 292 -21.87 0.11 -16.62
C ILE A 292 -22.06 0.76 -15.25
N ARG A 293 -21.72 2.05 -15.11
CA ARG A 293 -21.76 2.80 -13.84
C ARG A 293 -23.04 3.64 -13.66
N GLY A 294 -23.80 3.87 -14.74
CA GLY A 294 -25.04 4.62 -14.64
C GLY A 294 -24.86 6.02 -14.01
N ARG A 295 -25.62 6.28 -12.94
CA ARG A 295 -25.59 7.58 -12.23
C ARG A 295 -24.30 7.80 -11.44
N GLU A 296 -23.65 6.76 -10.98
CA GLU A 296 -22.41 6.83 -10.20
C GLU A 296 -21.28 7.53 -10.98
N LEU A 297 -21.28 7.48 -12.31
CA LEU A 297 -20.35 8.24 -13.14
C LEU A 297 -20.37 9.75 -12.84
N PHE A 298 -21.53 10.30 -12.51
CA PHE A 298 -21.66 11.74 -12.21
C PHE A 298 -21.22 12.05 -10.79
N THR A 299 -21.43 11.15 -9.83
CA THR A 299 -20.89 11.27 -8.47
C THR A 299 -19.37 11.16 -8.47
N ASP A 300 -18.80 10.20 -9.23
CA ASP A 300 -17.36 10.05 -9.42
C ASP A 300 -16.73 11.33 -10.02
N LEU A 301 -17.36 11.90 -11.07
CA LEU A 301 -16.88 13.14 -11.69
C LEU A 301 -17.02 14.36 -10.77
N SER A 302 -18.06 14.44 -9.94
CA SER A 302 -18.21 15.52 -8.96
C SER A 302 -17.20 15.40 -7.82
N GLY A 303 -16.87 14.17 -7.40
CA GLY A 303 -15.82 13.87 -6.44
C GLY A 303 -14.45 14.40 -6.86
N ILE A 304 -14.08 14.21 -8.15
CA ILE A 304 -12.83 14.78 -8.73
C ILE A 304 -12.76 16.29 -8.53
N LEU A 305 -13.85 17.00 -8.81
CA LEU A 305 -13.87 18.44 -8.72
C LEU A 305 -13.80 18.94 -7.26
N SER A 306 -14.39 18.18 -6.32
CA SER A 306 -14.33 18.49 -4.89
C SER A 306 -12.96 18.20 -4.29
N GLU A 307 -12.34 17.06 -4.64
CA GLU A 307 -11.00 16.68 -4.18
C GLU A 307 -9.91 17.60 -4.77
N ALA A 308 -10.00 17.93 -6.05
CA ALA A 308 -9.10 18.91 -6.69
C ALA A 308 -9.27 20.30 -6.07
N GLY A 309 -10.48 20.71 -5.70
CA GLY A 309 -10.76 21.95 -4.98
C GLY A 309 -10.26 21.93 -3.54
N GLY A 310 -10.43 20.80 -2.85
CA GLY A 310 -9.98 20.58 -1.46
C GLY A 310 -8.47 20.50 -1.30
N SER A 311 -7.77 19.89 -2.26
CA SER A 311 -6.30 19.81 -2.23
C SER A 311 -5.61 21.15 -2.58
N LEU A 312 -6.28 22.06 -3.28
CA LEU A 312 -5.79 23.41 -3.56
C LEU A 312 -6.19 24.43 -2.47
N GLY A 313 -7.20 24.10 -1.66
CA GLY A 313 -7.65 24.90 -0.53
C GLY A 313 -6.97 24.38 0.76
N HIS A 314 -6.16 25.23 1.40
CA HIS A 314 -5.83 25.06 2.81
C HIS A 314 -7.09 25.40 3.64
N GLY A 315 -8.18 24.62 3.46
CA GLY A 315 -9.34 24.70 4.37
C GLY A 315 -8.89 24.29 5.77
N ASP A 316 -9.33 25.01 6.79
CA ASP A 316 -9.10 24.66 8.19
C ASP A 316 -9.56 23.22 8.41
N ARG A 317 -8.60 22.31 8.59
CA ARG A 317 -8.90 20.90 8.81
C ARG A 317 -9.40 20.73 10.23
N VAL A 318 -10.62 20.24 10.35
CA VAL A 318 -11.26 20.01 11.65
C VAL A 318 -10.54 18.91 12.42
N PHE A 319 -10.15 17.84 11.74
CA PHE A 319 -9.44 16.69 12.31
C PHE A 319 -8.07 16.50 11.67
N PRO A 320 -7.14 15.79 12.33
CA PRO A 320 -5.86 15.42 11.73
C PRO A 320 -6.05 14.74 10.38
N ASN A 321 -5.15 15.00 9.43
CA ASN A 321 -5.22 14.38 8.12
C ASN A 321 -4.81 12.90 8.20
N ALA A 322 -5.75 11.99 7.98
CA ALA A 322 -5.53 10.56 7.96
C ALA A 322 -4.41 10.15 6.97
N ALA A 323 -4.34 10.80 5.82
CA ALA A 323 -3.29 10.54 4.82
C ALA A 323 -1.86 10.74 5.34
N ARG A 324 -1.65 11.47 6.45
CA ARG A 324 -0.32 11.63 7.06
C ARG A 324 0.22 10.34 7.70
N PHE A 325 -0.68 9.41 8.03
CA PHE A 325 -0.34 8.19 8.77
C PHE A 325 -0.39 6.94 7.90
N VAL A 326 -0.88 7.05 6.67
CA VAL A 326 -0.84 5.97 5.69
C VAL A 326 0.46 6.08 4.89
N GLY A 327 1.34 5.12 5.05
CA GLY A 327 2.67 5.12 4.41
C GLY A 327 2.60 5.29 2.89
N GLU A 328 1.62 4.70 2.25
CA GLU A 328 1.40 4.77 0.81
C GLU A 328 0.95 6.14 0.29
N LEU A 329 0.32 6.95 1.14
CA LEU A 329 -0.10 8.31 0.81
C LEU A 329 0.97 9.36 1.14
N GLN A 330 2.12 8.94 1.69
CA GLN A 330 3.25 9.86 1.90
C GLN A 330 4.02 10.08 0.61
N PRO A 331 4.45 11.32 0.33
CA PRO A 331 5.36 11.61 -0.76
C PRO A 331 6.66 10.82 -0.56
N THR A 332 7.03 10.00 -1.51
CA THR A 332 8.31 9.29 -1.43
C THR A 332 9.46 10.31 -1.62
N PRO A 333 10.40 10.43 -0.67
CA PRO A 333 11.51 11.33 -0.82
C PRO A 333 12.36 10.96 -2.04
N LEU A 334 12.75 11.96 -2.83
CA LEU A 334 13.64 11.78 -4.00
C LEU A 334 14.97 11.16 -3.60
N LEU A 335 15.40 11.41 -2.37
CA LEU A 335 16.65 10.97 -1.78
C LEU A 335 16.35 10.62 -0.33
N SER A 336 16.30 9.33 0.01
CA SER A 336 16.21 8.87 1.39
C SER A 336 17.62 8.59 1.92
N GLY A 337 17.93 9.09 3.11
CA GLY A 337 19.12 8.75 3.87
C GLY A 337 19.86 9.95 4.47
N GLU A 338 20.36 9.78 5.67
CA GLU A 338 21.37 10.66 6.27
C GLU A 338 22.70 10.47 5.56
N TYR A 339 23.30 11.56 5.08
CA TYR A 339 24.51 11.52 4.26
C TYR A 339 25.76 11.59 5.14
N SER A 340 26.67 10.67 4.96
CA SER A 340 28.00 10.74 5.57
C SER A 340 28.86 11.90 5.03
N SER A 341 29.75 12.42 5.87
CA SER A 341 30.56 13.61 5.60
C SER A 341 31.74 13.34 4.64
N GLY A 342 31.56 13.64 3.35
CA GLY A 342 32.65 13.62 2.35
C GLY A 342 32.09 13.49 0.92
N THR A 343 32.66 14.20 -0.07
CA THR A 343 32.10 14.29 -1.43
C THR A 343 32.04 12.94 -2.14
N LEU A 344 33.04 12.09 -1.98
CA LEU A 344 33.06 10.76 -2.60
C LEU A 344 32.23 9.75 -1.78
N GLY A 345 32.25 9.85 -0.45
CA GLY A 345 31.38 9.11 0.47
C GLY A 345 29.91 9.42 0.16
N ARG A 346 29.53 10.70 0.04
CA ARG A 346 28.15 11.09 -0.33
C ARG A 346 27.70 10.57 -1.69
N ILE A 347 28.61 10.44 -2.66
CA ILE A 347 28.29 9.85 -3.96
C ILE A 347 28.10 8.34 -3.81
N LEU A 348 28.95 7.66 -3.06
CA LEU A 348 28.90 6.20 -2.85
C LEU A 348 27.79 5.80 -1.88
N ASP A 349 27.58 6.53 -0.80
CA ASP A 349 26.47 6.34 0.13
C ASP A 349 25.14 6.77 -0.50
N GLY A 350 25.14 7.81 -1.33
CA GLY A 350 24.06 8.15 -2.23
C GLY A 350 23.70 6.98 -3.16
N PHE A 351 24.64 6.22 -3.69
CA PHE A 351 24.38 5.01 -4.47
C PHE A 351 23.92 3.84 -3.59
N ALA A 352 24.34 3.72 -2.36
CA ALA A 352 23.93 2.65 -1.45
C ALA A 352 22.56 2.93 -0.78
N ALA A 353 22.27 4.17 -0.40
CA ALA A 353 20.96 4.61 0.12
C ALA A 353 19.82 4.59 -0.92
N TYR A 354 20.16 4.32 -2.19
CA TYR A 354 19.23 4.25 -3.30
C TYR A 354 18.38 2.99 -3.36
N THR A 355 18.57 2.04 -2.49
CA THR A 355 17.84 0.77 -2.58
C THR A 355 16.35 0.93 -2.26
N ASP A 356 15.94 1.96 -1.51
CA ASP A 356 14.53 2.12 -1.04
C ASP A 356 13.83 3.39 -1.57
N GLY A 357 14.45 4.17 -2.45
CA GLY A 357 13.89 5.41 -2.96
C GLY A 357 13.13 5.29 -4.29
N ILE A 358 12.52 6.39 -4.73
CA ILE A 358 11.83 6.57 -6.02
C ILE A 358 12.61 5.98 -7.20
N ILE A 359 13.94 6.12 -7.20
CA ILE A 359 14.78 5.71 -8.32
C ILE A 359 14.79 4.19 -8.48
N ASN A 360 14.83 3.45 -7.37
CA ASN A 360 14.74 2.00 -7.39
C ASN A 360 13.32 1.55 -7.79
N ALA A 361 12.31 2.20 -7.25
CA ALA A 361 10.92 1.98 -7.63
C ALA A 361 10.69 2.19 -9.14
N LEU A 362 11.34 3.18 -9.76
CA LEU A 362 11.27 3.44 -11.20
C LEU A 362 12.20 2.54 -12.06
N GLY A 363 12.83 1.53 -11.47
CA GLY A 363 13.66 0.55 -12.15
C GLY A 363 15.17 0.78 -12.06
N GLY A 364 15.62 1.73 -11.25
CA GLY A 364 17.03 2.05 -11.02
C GLY A 364 17.61 3.05 -12.03
N TRP A 365 18.78 3.57 -11.70
CA TRP A 365 19.47 4.61 -12.49
C TRP A 365 19.66 4.24 -13.96
N THR A 366 20.00 2.99 -14.26
CA THR A 366 20.24 2.54 -15.64
C THR A 366 18.98 2.65 -16.49
N VAL A 367 17.82 2.24 -15.92
CA VAL A 367 16.53 2.32 -16.61
C VAL A 367 16.13 3.78 -16.82
N ILE A 368 16.23 4.62 -15.79
CA ILE A 368 15.88 6.05 -15.86
C ILE A 368 16.78 6.79 -16.86
N PHE A 369 18.11 6.59 -16.77
CA PHE A 369 19.04 7.23 -17.69
C PHE A 369 18.79 6.79 -19.13
N PHE A 370 18.62 5.49 -19.37
CA PHE A 370 18.34 4.98 -20.70
C PHE A 370 17.01 5.49 -21.25
N ALA A 371 15.94 5.50 -20.43
CA ALA A 371 14.65 6.07 -20.80
C ALA A 371 14.77 7.55 -21.17
N THR A 372 15.48 8.35 -20.37
CA THR A 372 15.71 9.78 -20.61
C THR A 372 16.42 10.03 -21.96
N VAL A 373 17.49 9.28 -22.24
CA VAL A 373 18.19 9.34 -23.54
C VAL A 373 17.25 8.97 -24.68
N VAL A 374 16.48 7.90 -24.53
CA VAL A 374 15.51 7.46 -25.55
C VAL A 374 14.42 8.51 -25.77
N ILE A 375 13.86 9.09 -24.72
CA ILE A 375 12.88 10.17 -24.80
C ILE A 375 13.47 11.36 -25.58
N GLY A 376 14.66 11.83 -25.21
CA GLY A 376 15.32 12.93 -25.92
C GLY A 376 15.54 12.64 -27.42
N LEU A 377 15.96 11.42 -27.77
CA LEU A 377 16.13 11.00 -29.16
C LEU A 377 14.78 10.93 -29.91
N LEU A 378 13.71 10.44 -29.27
CA LEU A 378 12.39 10.33 -29.90
C LEU A 378 11.74 11.70 -30.09
N VAL A 379 11.83 12.58 -29.08
CA VAL A 379 11.39 13.98 -29.20
C VAL A 379 12.16 14.70 -30.30
N GLY A 380 13.50 14.61 -30.31
CA GLY A 380 14.33 15.20 -31.37
C GLY A 380 13.96 14.70 -32.76
N ARG A 381 13.67 13.39 -32.93
CA ARG A 381 13.21 12.82 -34.20
C ARG A 381 11.80 13.29 -34.57
N SER A 382 10.89 13.40 -33.59
CA SER A 382 9.55 13.92 -33.80
C SER A 382 9.57 15.37 -34.24
N LEU A 383 10.41 16.19 -33.61
CA LEU A 383 10.64 17.59 -34.01
C LEU A 383 11.25 17.72 -35.43
N ARG A 384 12.23 16.88 -35.75
CA ARG A 384 12.77 16.84 -37.12
C ARG A 384 11.71 16.42 -38.12
N ALA A 385 10.90 15.40 -37.84
CA ALA A 385 9.81 14.96 -38.70
C ALA A 385 8.75 16.07 -38.90
N ALA A 386 8.50 16.89 -37.87
CA ALA A 386 7.56 18.00 -37.92
C ALA A 386 8.12 19.23 -38.69
N PHE A 387 9.40 19.58 -38.47
CA PHE A 387 9.94 20.89 -38.83
C PHE A 387 11.14 20.85 -39.82
N ALA A 388 11.85 19.76 -40.02
CA ALA A 388 12.97 19.74 -40.95
C ALA A 388 12.49 19.74 -42.41
N PRO A 389 13.24 20.42 -43.33
CA PRO A 389 12.98 20.32 -44.76
C PRO A 389 13.24 18.89 -45.24
N ALA A 390 12.48 18.44 -46.24
CA ALA A 390 12.73 17.16 -46.88
C ALA A 390 14.06 17.20 -47.64
N ASP A 391 15.00 16.38 -47.22
CA ASP A 391 16.32 16.22 -47.88
C ASP A 391 16.13 15.29 -49.08
N LYS A 392 16.48 15.79 -50.28
CA LYS A 392 16.29 15.04 -51.53
C LYS A 392 17.22 13.83 -51.64
N ASP A 393 18.34 13.83 -50.89
CA ASP A 393 19.40 12.81 -50.99
C ASP A 393 19.28 11.69 -49.91
N ASN A 394 18.47 11.92 -48.90
CA ASN A 394 18.19 10.92 -47.88
C ASN A 394 16.82 10.28 -48.14
N ALA A 395 16.83 9.04 -48.64
CA ALA A 395 15.61 8.23 -48.77
C ALA A 395 14.73 8.29 -47.49
N PRO A 396 13.40 8.39 -47.62
CA PRO A 396 12.51 8.53 -46.46
C PRO A 396 12.75 7.34 -45.50
N SER A 397 13.13 7.65 -44.27
CA SER A 397 13.21 6.61 -43.23
C SER A 397 11.87 5.85 -43.24
N ALA A 398 11.93 4.53 -43.20
CA ALA A 398 10.75 3.64 -43.25
C ALA A 398 9.74 3.86 -42.10
N GLU A 399 9.96 4.86 -41.26
CA GLU A 399 9.18 5.17 -40.08
C GLU A 399 8.10 6.21 -40.40
N ASN A 400 6.83 5.84 -40.13
CA ASN A 400 5.69 6.74 -40.33
C ASN A 400 5.78 7.98 -39.38
N PRO A 401 5.96 9.20 -39.90
CA PRO A 401 6.16 10.39 -39.06
C PRO A 401 4.96 10.70 -38.17
N THR A 402 3.74 10.49 -38.62
CA THR A 402 2.51 10.66 -37.82
C THR A 402 2.52 9.70 -36.65
N GLY A 403 2.85 8.42 -36.88
CA GLY A 403 2.93 7.41 -35.83
C GLY A 403 4.02 7.69 -34.80
N LEU A 404 5.17 8.23 -35.24
CA LEU A 404 6.26 8.62 -34.35
C LEU A 404 5.83 9.77 -33.43
N ILE A 405 5.24 10.84 -33.97
CA ILE A 405 4.80 12.02 -33.20
C ILE A 405 3.71 11.61 -32.19
N LEU A 406 2.68 10.89 -32.63
CA LEU A 406 1.58 10.45 -31.77
C LEU A 406 2.08 9.55 -30.64
N THR A 407 2.92 8.53 -30.95
CA THR A 407 3.45 7.63 -29.92
C THR A 407 4.32 8.36 -28.92
N THR A 408 5.24 9.23 -29.40
CA THR A 408 6.17 9.96 -28.53
C THR A 408 5.43 10.94 -27.63
N ALA A 409 4.51 11.74 -28.19
CA ALA A 409 3.75 12.71 -27.41
C ALA A 409 2.80 12.03 -26.39
N PHE A 410 2.10 10.96 -26.80
CA PHE A 410 1.22 10.22 -25.90
C PHE A 410 1.98 9.66 -24.69
N LEU A 411 3.06 8.91 -24.93
CA LEU A 411 3.85 8.31 -23.84
C LEU A 411 4.56 9.38 -22.98
N PHE A 412 4.99 10.48 -23.58
CA PHE A 412 5.63 11.57 -22.85
C PHE A 412 4.65 12.28 -21.91
N VAL A 413 3.44 12.58 -22.37
CA VAL A 413 2.42 13.22 -21.53
C VAL A 413 1.93 12.26 -20.44
N TRP A 414 1.77 10.96 -20.76
CA TRP A 414 1.47 9.96 -19.74
C TRP A 414 2.56 9.94 -18.65
N LEU A 415 3.85 9.91 -19.04
CA LEU A 415 4.95 9.97 -18.08
C LEU A 415 4.90 11.27 -17.25
N PHE A 416 4.71 12.40 -17.90
CA PHE A 416 4.65 13.71 -17.22
C PHE A 416 3.52 13.77 -16.19
N CYS A 417 2.30 13.39 -16.58
CA CYS A 417 1.16 13.32 -15.65
C CYS A 417 1.45 12.35 -14.49
N GLY A 418 2.04 11.18 -14.79
CA GLY A 418 2.43 10.22 -13.76
C GLY A 418 3.42 10.77 -12.76
N LEU A 419 4.45 11.51 -13.24
CA LEU A 419 5.44 12.15 -12.37
C LEU A 419 4.83 13.27 -11.51
N VAL A 420 3.84 13.98 -12.01
CA VAL A 420 3.10 14.99 -11.22
C VAL A 420 2.23 14.30 -10.16
N ILE A 421 1.47 13.28 -10.53
CA ILE A 421 0.56 12.59 -9.60
C ILE A 421 1.35 11.84 -8.52
N MET A 422 2.48 11.20 -8.84
CA MET A 422 3.29 10.48 -7.84
C MET A 422 3.85 11.41 -6.74
N SER A 423 3.94 12.73 -6.98
CA SER A 423 4.38 13.67 -5.94
C SER A 423 3.36 13.81 -4.79
N THR A 424 2.15 13.32 -4.96
CA THR A 424 1.09 13.34 -3.93
C THR A 424 1.08 12.10 -3.04
N GLY A 425 1.73 11.00 -3.45
CA GLY A 425 1.82 9.78 -2.67
C GLY A 425 2.61 8.67 -3.38
N SER A 426 3.27 7.81 -2.61
CA SER A 426 4.08 6.69 -3.13
C SER A 426 3.25 5.65 -3.90
N ARG A 427 1.99 5.46 -3.55
CA ARG A 427 1.04 4.60 -4.25
C ARG A 427 0.95 4.91 -5.75
N PHE A 428 1.10 6.19 -6.14
CA PHE A 428 1.00 6.62 -7.52
C PHE A 428 2.28 6.40 -8.35
N LEU A 429 3.33 5.81 -7.79
CA LEU A 429 4.52 5.36 -8.54
C LEU A 429 4.18 4.35 -9.65
N THR A 430 3.06 3.66 -9.51
CA THR A 430 2.51 2.75 -10.52
C THR A 430 2.22 3.42 -11.86
N ILE A 431 1.93 4.72 -11.89
CA ILE A 431 1.55 5.45 -13.12
C ILE A 431 2.75 5.74 -14.03
N PRO A 432 3.88 6.33 -13.56
CA PRO A 432 5.01 6.69 -14.42
C PRO A 432 5.89 5.49 -14.81
N VAL A 433 5.88 4.39 -14.04
CA VAL A 433 6.73 3.22 -14.32
C VAL A 433 6.36 2.52 -15.63
N LEU A 434 5.08 2.52 -16.01
CA LEU A 434 4.60 1.92 -17.24
C LEU A 434 5.21 2.59 -18.50
N PRO A 435 5.08 3.91 -18.72
CA PRO A 435 5.68 4.55 -19.87
C PRO A 435 7.22 4.52 -19.86
N ILE A 436 7.88 4.50 -18.70
CA ILE A 436 9.34 4.32 -18.60
C ILE A 436 9.76 2.98 -19.23
N GLY A 437 9.10 1.89 -18.83
CA GLY A 437 9.36 0.55 -19.40
C GLY A 437 9.12 0.49 -20.92
N LEU A 438 8.06 1.17 -21.40
CA LEU A 438 7.75 1.27 -22.83
C LEU A 438 8.82 2.07 -23.60
N PHE A 439 9.32 3.17 -23.08
CA PHE A 439 10.41 3.92 -23.68
C PHE A 439 11.71 3.11 -23.75
N CYS A 440 12.06 2.40 -22.69
CA CYS A 440 13.21 1.50 -22.69
C CYS A 440 13.10 0.41 -23.75
N GLY A 441 11.94 -0.21 -23.88
CA GLY A 441 11.67 -1.19 -24.91
C GLY A 441 11.76 -0.61 -26.33
N LEU A 442 11.20 0.58 -26.58
CA LEU A 442 11.32 1.29 -27.85
C LEU A 442 12.78 1.60 -28.19
N GLY A 443 13.57 2.01 -27.20
CA GLY A 443 15.00 2.29 -27.35
C GLY A 443 15.81 1.04 -27.67
N ALA A 444 15.67 0.00 -26.86
CA ALA A 444 16.37 -1.27 -27.03
C ALA A 444 16.08 -1.92 -28.39
N GLY A 445 14.79 -1.90 -28.80
CA GLY A 445 14.38 -2.44 -30.09
C GLY A 445 14.95 -1.67 -31.28
N ARG A 446 14.95 -0.32 -31.24
CA ARG A 446 15.55 0.51 -32.31
C ARG A 446 17.07 0.38 -32.35
N LEU A 447 17.73 0.34 -31.21
CA LEU A 447 19.16 0.14 -31.10
C LEU A 447 19.55 -1.21 -31.69
N SER A 448 18.86 -2.28 -31.35
CA SER A 448 19.04 -3.63 -31.91
C SER A 448 18.89 -3.65 -33.42
N ALA A 449 17.84 -3.00 -33.96
CA ALA A 449 17.62 -2.95 -35.41
C ALA A 449 18.79 -2.23 -36.15
N ARG A 450 19.28 -1.10 -35.60
CA ARG A 450 20.40 -0.37 -36.17
C ARG A 450 21.71 -1.16 -36.15
N LEU A 451 22.00 -1.84 -35.05
CA LEU A 451 23.23 -2.64 -34.90
C LEU A 451 23.21 -3.89 -35.81
N SER A 452 22.04 -4.42 -36.10
CA SER A 452 21.89 -5.60 -36.99
C SER A 452 21.99 -5.27 -38.50
N GLN A 453 21.74 -4.01 -38.91
CA GLN A 453 21.74 -3.59 -40.32
C GLN A 453 23.14 -3.33 -40.91
N GLY A 454 24.17 -3.27 -40.08
CA GLY A 454 25.53 -3.02 -40.58
C GLY A 454 26.32 -4.32 -40.75
N GLY A 455 26.43 -4.87 -41.96
CA GLY A 455 27.21 -6.08 -42.24
C GLY A 455 28.70 -6.05 -41.80
N ASP A 456 29.53 -7.01 -42.22
CA ASP A 456 30.93 -7.19 -41.76
C ASP A 456 31.86 -5.98 -41.93
N SER A 457 31.53 -5.02 -42.80
CA SER A 457 32.21 -3.71 -42.91
C SER A 457 32.07 -2.80 -41.68
N ALA A 458 31.19 -3.14 -40.75
CA ALA A 458 30.93 -2.40 -39.53
C ALA A 458 32.08 -2.40 -38.50
N GLY A 459 33.04 -3.25 -38.60
CA GLY A 459 34.21 -3.33 -37.71
C GLY A 459 35.16 -2.13 -37.76
N LYS A 460 35.03 -1.26 -38.74
CA LYS A 460 35.86 -0.07 -38.94
C LYS A 460 35.21 1.25 -38.45
N ASP A 461 33.97 1.22 -38.01
CA ASP A 461 33.28 2.42 -37.49
C ASP A 461 33.64 2.66 -36.02
N PRO A 462 34.43 3.70 -35.69
CA PRO A 462 34.86 3.99 -34.34
C PRO A 462 33.67 4.32 -33.42
N PHE A 463 32.64 4.98 -33.94
CA PHE A 463 31.46 5.32 -33.13
C PHE A 463 30.68 4.07 -32.65
N ARG A 464 30.53 3.07 -33.51
CA ARG A 464 29.89 1.81 -33.16
C ARG A 464 30.72 1.02 -32.13
N ASN A 465 32.04 1.04 -32.21
CA ASN A 465 32.90 0.40 -31.22
C ASN A 465 32.77 1.09 -29.84
N ILE A 466 32.76 2.40 -29.81
CA ILE A 466 32.51 3.18 -28.58
C ILE A 466 31.14 2.81 -27.98
N LEU A 467 30.10 2.68 -28.80
CA LEU A 467 28.77 2.30 -28.35
C LEU A 467 28.74 0.88 -27.75
N TYR A 468 29.44 -0.11 -28.36
CA TYR A 468 29.56 -1.46 -27.78
C TYR A 468 30.30 -1.46 -26.45
N ILE A 469 31.40 -0.70 -26.33
CA ILE A 469 32.15 -0.54 -25.10
C ILE A 469 31.28 0.08 -24.02
N ALA A 470 30.55 1.14 -24.36
CA ALA A 470 29.62 1.78 -23.42
C ALA A 470 28.51 0.83 -22.94
N MET A 471 27.92 0.02 -23.84
CA MET A 471 26.92 -0.99 -23.46
C MET A 471 27.52 -2.06 -22.53
N ILE A 472 28.75 -2.53 -22.79
CA ILE A 472 29.41 -3.48 -21.88
C ILE A 472 29.66 -2.84 -20.51
N ALA A 473 30.21 -1.62 -20.48
CA ALA A 473 30.52 -0.91 -19.26
C ALA A 473 29.22 -0.69 -18.39
N VAL A 474 28.16 -0.22 -19.02
CA VAL A 474 26.86 -0.04 -18.34
C VAL A 474 26.35 -1.39 -17.84
N SER A 475 26.46 -2.47 -18.63
CA SER A 475 26.01 -3.80 -18.20
C SER A 475 26.78 -4.31 -16.98
N VAL A 476 28.11 -4.09 -16.94
CA VAL A 476 28.97 -4.46 -15.80
C VAL A 476 28.54 -3.71 -14.54
N ILE A 477 28.38 -2.40 -14.66
CA ILE A 477 27.95 -1.55 -13.54
C ILE A 477 26.58 -1.99 -13.06
N THR A 478 25.61 -2.15 -13.97
CA THR A 478 24.24 -2.52 -13.59
C THR A 478 24.19 -3.91 -12.94
N CYS A 479 24.92 -4.90 -13.46
CA CYS A 479 24.98 -6.22 -12.86
C CYS A 479 25.63 -6.22 -11.46
N ALA A 480 26.62 -5.35 -11.23
CA ALA A 480 27.24 -5.21 -9.91
C ALA A 480 26.25 -4.62 -8.88
N PHE A 481 25.49 -3.60 -9.29
CA PHE A 481 24.54 -2.93 -8.39
C PHE A 481 23.17 -3.63 -8.28
N ALA A 482 22.80 -4.48 -9.25
CA ALA A 482 21.55 -5.24 -9.18
C ALA A 482 21.59 -6.38 -8.16
N VAL A 483 22.78 -6.84 -7.80
CA VAL A 483 22.96 -7.84 -6.74
C VAL A 483 22.89 -7.10 -5.41
N ARG A 484 21.82 -7.35 -4.67
CA ARG A 484 21.55 -6.65 -3.40
C ARG A 484 22.66 -6.85 -2.36
N PRO A 485 22.84 -5.89 -1.45
CA PRO A 485 23.81 -5.97 -0.35
C PRO A 485 23.72 -7.24 0.49
N GLU A 486 22.52 -7.83 0.60
CA GLU A 486 22.26 -9.06 1.34
C GLU A 486 23.06 -10.27 0.83
N PHE A 487 23.39 -10.27 -0.48
CA PHE A 487 24.25 -11.30 -1.08
C PHE A 487 25.76 -11.01 -0.94
N GLY A 488 26.08 -9.83 -0.40
CA GLY A 488 27.45 -9.41 -0.11
C GLY A 488 28.30 -8.96 -1.30
N THR A 489 29.39 -8.27 -1.01
CA THR A 489 30.34 -7.76 -2.01
C THR A 489 30.96 -8.83 -2.95
N PRO A 490 31.18 -10.09 -2.50
CA PRO A 490 31.66 -11.14 -3.42
C PRO A 490 30.69 -11.46 -4.55
N ALA A 491 29.37 -11.52 -4.25
CA ALA A 491 28.35 -11.81 -5.27
C ALA A 491 28.26 -10.69 -6.31
N ALA A 492 28.29 -9.43 -5.89
CA ALA A 492 28.33 -8.27 -6.79
C ALA A 492 29.57 -8.29 -7.69
N SER A 493 30.74 -8.64 -7.14
CA SER A 493 31.99 -8.76 -7.91
C SER A 493 31.93 -9.89 -8.94
N ILE A 494 31.32 -11.04 -8.57
CA ILE A 494 31.14 -12.17 -9.50
C ILE A 494 30.18 -11.76 -10.63
N ALA A 495 29.08 -11.09 -10.32
CA ALA A 495 28.11 -10.61 -11.30
C ALA A 495 28.76 -9.63 -12.30
N ALA A 496 29.55 -8.68 -11.80
CA ALA A 496 30.32 -7.74 -12.61
C ALA A 496 31.33 -8.44 -13.52
N ALA A 497 32.12 -9.38 -12.96
CA ALA A 497 33.11 -10.15 -13.71
C ALA A 497 32.46 -11.01 -14.78
N ALA A 498 31.35 -11.67 -14.49
CA ALA A 498 30.59 -12.47 -15.46
C ALA A 498 30.03 -11.58 -16.58
N ALA A 499 29.46 -10.42 -16.27
CA ALA A 499 28.98 -9.46 -17.28
C ALA A 499 30.11 -8.96 -18.18
N LEU A 500 31.26 -8.64 -17.62
CA LEU A 500 32.46 -8.23 -18.39
C LEU A 500 32.94 -9.34 -19.31
N PHE A 501 33.12 -10.56 -18.78
CA PHE A 501 33.53 -11.72 -19.53
C PHE A 501 32.58 -12.02 -20.70
N ILE A 502 31.26 -12.09 -20.42
CA ILE A 502 30.26 -12.32 -21.45
C ILE A 502 30.27 -11.18 -22.47
N GLY A 503 30.40 -9.93 -22.05
CA GLY A 503 30.46 -8.78 -22.94
C GLY A 503 31.64 -8.83 -23.89
N LEU A 504 32.84 -9.14 -23.38
CA LEU A 504 34.05 -9.29 -24.20
C LEU A 504 33.99 -10.50 -25.16
N LEU A 505 33.42 -11.61 -24.70
CA LEU A 505 33.17 -12.80 -25.52
C LEU A 505 32.21 -12.48 -26.68
N LEU A 506 31.08 -11.85 -26.40
CA LEU A 506 30.12 -11.44 -27.42
C LEU A 506 30.73 -10.43 -28.41
N TRP A 507 31.50 -9.48 -27.91
CA TRP A 507 32.21 -8.51 -28.77
C TRP A 507 33.20 -9.19 -29.71
N SER A 508 33.91 -10.21 -29.23
CA SER A 508 34.91 -10.95 -30.05
C SER A 508 34.26 -11.81 -31.11
N PHE A 509 33.14 -12.49 -30.79
CA PHE A 509 32.54 -13.51 -31.67
C PHE A 509 31.28 -13.00 -32.42
N ARG A 510 30.47 -12.17 -31.77
CA ARG A 510 29.20 -11.66 -32.31
C ARG A 510 28.87 -10.28 -31.76
N ARG A 511 29.58 -9.26 -32.21
CA ARG A 511 29.41 -7.87 -31.71
C ARG A 511 27.98 -7.40 -31.64
N ALA A 512 27.13 -7.73 -32.63
CA ALA A 512 25.74 -7.37 -32.64
C ALA A 512 24.94 -8.00 -31.46
N ALA A 513 25.45 -9.05 -30.83
CA ALA A 513 24.79 -9.71 -29.69
C ALA A 513 25.05 -9.01 -28.33
N VAL A 514 25.98 -8.06 -28.26
CA VAL A 514 26.23 -7.22 -27.07
C VAL A 514 24.93 -6.50 -26.63
N ILE A 515 24.05 -6.16 -27.57
CA ILE A 515 22.76 -5.56 -27.27
C ILE A 515 21.87 -6.48 -26.40
N ASN A 516 22.04 -7.80 -26.50
CA ASN A 516 21.25 -8.73 -25.67
C ASN A 516 21.74 -8.71 -24.22
N LEU A 517 23.07 -8.59 -23.98
CA LEU A 517 23.62 -8.40 -22.65
C LEU A 517 23.13 -7.07 -22.04
N PHE A 518 23.17 -6.00 -22.82
CA PHE A 518 22.66 -4.70 -22.38
C PHE A 518 21.16 -4.74 -22.08
N ALA A 519 20.34 -5.38 -22.94
CA ALA A 519 18.92 -5.57 -22.71
C ALA A 519 18.65 -6.42 -21.45
N PHE A 520 19.47 -7.45 -21.21
CA PHE A 520 19.40 -8.24 -19.97
C PHE A 520 19.72 -7.38 -18.74
N SER A 521 20.77 -6.58 -18.78
CA SER A 521 21.14 -5.72 -17.66
C SER A 521 20.06 -4.67 -17.34
N LEU A 522 19.37 -4.14 -18.34
CA LEU A 522 18.26 -3.21 -18.14
C LEU A 522 17.12 -3.82 -17.33
N VAL A 523 16.81 -5.10 -17.52
CA VAL A 523 15.70 -5.76 -16.82
C VAL A 523 16.13 -6.42 -15.50
N LEU A 524 17.44 -6.59 -15.29
CA LEU A 524 17.96 -7.33 -14.13
C LEU A 524 17.63 -6.65 -12.81
N SER A 525 17.83 -5.33 -12.69
CA SER A 525 17.55 -4.60 -11.45
C SER A 525 16.06 -4.66 -11.06
N PRO A 526 15.08 -4.38 -11.95
CA PRO A 526 13.68 -4.57 -11.64
C PRO A 526 13.30 -6.02 -11.32
N CYS A 527 13.91 -7.00 -12.02
CA CYS A 527 13.67 -8.41 -11.70
C CYS A 527 14.16 -8.79 -10.30
N MET A 528 15.34 -8.30 -9.91
CA MET A 528 15.86 -8.53 -8.56
C MET A 528 15.01 -7.82 -7.49
N ALA A 529 14.51 -6.63 -7.78
CA ALA A 529 13.58 -5.95 -6.87
C ALA A 529 12.27 -6.74 -6.70
N ALA A 530 11.65 -7.19 -7.80
CA ALA A 530 10.44 -8.01 -7.76
C ALA A 530 10.66 -9.32 -6.99
N PHE A 531 11.80 -9.99 -7.24
CA PHE A 531 12.20 -11.18 -6.49
C PHE A 531 12.34 -10.85 -4.99
N GLY A 532 13.00 -9.73 -4.65
CA GLY A 532 13.20 -9.33 -3.26
C GLY A 532 11.89 -9.08 -2.52
N TYR A 533 10.95 -8.36 -3.12
CA TYR A 533 9.63 -8.15 -2.51
C TYR A 533 8.89 -9.46 -2.26
N ALA A 534 8.84 -10.34 -3.26
CA ALA A 534 8.18 -11.64 -3.10
C ALA A 534 8.91 -12.58 -2.11
N TYR A 535 10.25 -12.50 -2.06
CA TYR A 535 11.07 -13.37 -1.21
C TYR A 535 11.12 -12.92 0.25
N CYS A 536 11.07 -11.61 0.50
CA CYS A 536 11.13 -11.03 1.85
C CYS A 536 9.74 -10.68 2.42
N ALA A 537 8.65 -10.99 1.71
CA ALA A 537 7.31 -10.76 2.21
C ALA A 537 7.05 -11.64 3.44
N VAL A 538 6.73 -11.03 4.56
CA VAL A 538 6.28 -11.71 5.79
C VAL A 538 4.80 -11.42 5.94
N PRO A 539 3.95 -12.43 6.16
CA PRO A 539 2.53 -12.20 6.42
C PRO A 539 2.31 -11.35 7.68
N ASP A 540 1.32 -10.47 7.64
CA ASP A 540 0.88 -9.75 8.85
C ASP A 540 0.03 -10.64 9.76
N GLY A 541 -0.63 -11.69 9.22
CA GLY A 541 -1.34 -12.71 9.97
C GLY A 541 -0.40 -13.76 10.55
N SER A 542 -0.75 -14.31 11.71
CA SER A 542 -0.01 -15.39 12.40
C SER A 542 -0.95 -16.30 13.16
N ASP A 543 -0.46 -17.50 13.55
CA ASP A 543 -1.21 -18.44 14.41
C ASP A 543 -1.63 -17.78 15.72
N THR A 544 -0.76 -16.97 16.33
CA THR A 544 -1.07 -16.23 17.55
C THR A 544 -2.30 -15.33 17.40
N LEU A 545 -2.42 -14.62 16.28
CA LEU A 545 -3.59 -13.79 15.98
C LEU A 545 -4.82 -14.63 15.64
N ALA A 546 -4.64 -15.72 14.90
CA ALA A 546 -5.71 -16.64 14.53
C ALA A 546 -6.29 -17.35 15.77
N GLU A 547 -5.45 -17.87 16.66
CA GLU A 547 -5.86 -18.50 17.94
C GLU A 547 -6.61 -17.52 18.85
N MET A 548 -6.15 -16.27 18.91
CA MET A 548 -6.85 -15.19 19.62
C MET A 548 -8.25 -14.98 19.03
N CYS A 549 -8.37 -14.89 17.72
CA CYS A 549 -9.66 -14.73 17.03
C CYS A 549 -10.57 -15.94 17.27
N GLU A 550 -10.03 -17.16 17.24
CA GLU A 550 -10.78 -18.38 17.56
C GLU A 550 -11.28 -18.38 19.00
N CYS A 551 -10.44 -17.99 19.96
CA CYS A 551 -10.83 -17.84 21.36
C CYS A 551 -11.97 -16.84 21.51
N ILE A 552 -11.95 -15.70 20.83
CA ILE A 552 -13.05 -14.72 20.82
C ILE A 552 -14.31 -15.35 20.22
N ARG A 553 -14.21 -16.00 19.07
CA ARG A 553 -15.35 -16.61 18.37
C ARG A 553 -16.05 -17.66 19.23
N GLU A 554 -15.30 -18.50 19.95
CA GLU A 554 -15.85 -19.59 20.72
C GLU A 554 -16.40 -19.18 22.09
N ASN A 555 -15.85 -18.10 22.69
CA ASN A 555 -16.12 -17.77 24.09
C ASN A 555 -16.83 -16.43 24.29
N THR A 556 -17.30 -15.78 23.22
CA THR A 556 -18.07 -14.52 23.31
C THR A 556 -19.43 -14.64 22.64
N ASP A 557 -20.35 -13.77 23.01
CA ASP A 557 -21.66 -13.67 22.38
C ASP A 557 -21.52 -13.24 20.89
N GLU A 558 -22.45 -13.68 20.03
CA GLU A 558 -22.43 -13.32 18.59
C GLU A 558 -22.54 -11.81 18.35
N ASP A 559 -23.19 -11.07 19.27
CA ASP A 559 -23.33 -9.62 19.25
C ASP A 559 -22.12 -8.87 19.86
N ALA A 560 -21.08 -9.58 20.30
CA ALA A 560 -19.86 -8.97 20.81
C ALA A 560 -19.15 -8.12 19.77
N VAL A 561 -18.51 -7.05 20.24
CA VAL A 561 -17.80 -6.09 19.39
C VAL A 561 -16.35 -6.03 19.79
N ILE A 562 -15.45 -6.10 18.81
CA ILE A 562 -14.02 -5.93 18.99
C ILE A 562 -13.67 -4.44 18.86
N ALA A 563 -13.15 -3.86 19.94
CA ALA A 563 -12.53 -2.53 19.95
C ALA A 563 -11.02 -2.68 19.74
N SER A 564 -10.47 -2.02 18.75
CA SER A 564 -9.03 -2.01 18.47
C SER A 564 -8.70 -0.81 17.58
N TRP A 565 -7.42 -0.60 17.28
CA TRP A 565 -7.02 0.26 16.19
C TRP A 565 -7.35 -0.41 14.85
N TRP A 566 -7.68 0.36 13.83
CA TRP A 566 -8.34 -0.08 12.59
C TRP A 566 -7.56 -1.09 11.72
N ASP A 567 -6.24 -1.14 11.79
CA ASP A 567 -5.39 -1.87 10.84
C ASP A 567 -5.69 -3.37 10.71
N TYR A 568 -6.13 -4.01 11.80
CA TYR A 568 -6.42 -5.46 11.85
C TYR A 568 -7.92 -5.78 11.74
N GLY A 569 -8.78 -4.78 11.54
CA GLY A 569 -10.23 -4.96 11.60
C GLY A 569 -10.73 -6.05 10.66
N TYR A 570 -10.34 -6.02 9.41
CA TYR A 570 -10.75 -7.05 8.44
C TYR A 570 -10.28 -8.46 8.77
N PHE A 571 -9.11 -8.60 9.42
CA PHE A 571 -8.67 -9.90 9.90
C PHE A 571 -9.55 -10.40 11.05
N TYR A 572 -9.92 -9.54 11.99
CA TYR A 572 -10.80 -9.89 13.08
C TYR A 572 -12.21 -10.25 12.59
N GLU A 573 -12.74 -9.55 11.62
CA GLU A 573 -14.02 -9.88 10.99
C GLU A 573 -13.97 -11.25 10.29
N TYR A 574 -12.90 -11.54 9.60
CA TYR A 574 -12.69 -12.81 8.90
C TYR A 574 -12.52 -13.98 9.90
N ALA A 575 -11.60 -13.87 10.85
CA ALA A 575 -11.18 -14.96 11.70
C ALA A 575 -12.04 -15.10 12.97
N ALA A 576 -12.37 -13.98 13.65
CA ALA A 576 -13.20 -14.02 14.85
C ALA A 576 -14.71 -14.01 14.57
N GLN A 577 -15.12 -13.62 13.37
CA GLN A 577 -16.53 -13.46 12.98
C GLN A 577 -17.30 -12.60 13.98
N ARG A 578 -16.72 -11.47 14.34
CA ARG A 578 -17.29 -10.45 15.23
C ARG A 578 -17.18 -9.08 14.58
N LEU A 579 -18.12 -8.20 14.92
CA LEU A 579 -18.05 -6.80 14.51
C LEU A 579 -16.83 -6.12 15.10
N THR A 580 -16.18 -5.24 14.33
CA THR A 580 -15.08 -4.42 14.79
C THR A 580 -15.46 -2.94 14.81
N LEU A 581 -14.86 -2.18 15.71
CA LEU A 581 -15.02 -0.71 15.74
C LEU A 581 -14.04 0.01 14.80
N GLY A 582 -13.11 -0.70 14.22
CA GLY A 582 -12.14 -0.11 13.29
C GLY A 582 -11.69 -1.11 12.26
N ASP A 583 -11.80 -0.71 10.99
CA ASP A 583 -11.33 -1.45 9.81
C ASP A 583 -10.87 -0.47 8.72
N GLY A 584 -10.35 -0.96 7.60
CA GLY A 584 -9.92 -0.13 6.47
C GLY A 584 -11.07 0.63 5.78
N GLY A 585 -12.33 0.17 5.90
CA GLY A 585 -13.51 0.83 5.34
C GLY A 585 -13.97 2.03 6.18
N ASN A 586 -13.77 1.96 7.49
CA ASN A 586 -14.09 3.04 8.44
C ASN A 586 -12.91 4.00 8.65
N PHE A 587 -11.86 3.88 7.83
CA PHE A 587 -10.68 4.74 7.91
C PHE A 587 -11.01 6.17 7.48
N ASN A 588 -11.43 7.00 8.45
CA ASN A 588 -11.58 8.44 8.26
C ASN A 588 -11.07 9.22 9.48
N SER A 589 -10.80 10.51 9.31
CA SER A 589 -10.18 11.33 10.35
C SER A 589 -11.02 11.47 11.63
N GLU A 590 -12.35 11.52 11.50
CA GLU A 590 -13.27 11.66 12.63
C GLU A 590 -13.42 10.34 13.40
N TRP A 591 -13.51 9.21 12.70
CA TRP A 591 -13.56 7.88 13.32
C TRP A 591 -12.28 7.58 14.10
N ASN A 592 -11.12 7.81 13.45
CA ASN A 592 -9.81 7.64 14.07
C ASN A 592 -9.59 8.56 15.27
N TYR A 593 -10.19 9.76 15.26
CA TYR A 593 -10.21 10.64 16.43
C TYR A 593 -10.85 9.94 17.63
N TRP A 594 -12.02 9.36 17.47
CA TRP A 594 -12.71 8.70 18.57
C TRP A 594 -12.00 7.43 19.05
N LEU A 595 -11.48 6.59 18.15
CA LEU A 595 -10.67 5.44 18.53
C LEU A 595 -9.41 5.89 19.31
N GLY A 596 -8.72 6.90 18.80
CA GLY A 596 -7.55 7.46 19.46
C GLY A 596 -7.89 8.07 20.84
N GLN A 597 -9.00 8.80 20.96
CA GLN A 597 -9.48 9.36 22.25
C GLN A 597 -9.72 8.24 23.27
N ALA A 598 -10.35 7.14 22.88
CA ALA A 598 -10.60 6.02 23.79
C ALA A 598 -9.28 5.34 24.21
N LEU A 599 -8.39 5.05 23.26
CA LEU A 599 -7.12 4.36 23.52
C LEU A 599 -6.15 5.22 24.35
N MET A 600 -6.12 6.52 24.14
CA MET A 600 -5.26 7.47 24.88
C MET A 600 -5.92 8.04 26.15
N SER A 601 -7.17 7.69 26.41
CA SER A 601 -7.83 8.09 27.68
C SER A 601 -7.13 7.48 28.88
N ASN A 602 -7.00 8.23 29.96
CA ASN A 602 -6.58 7.73 31.28
C ASN A 602 -7.78 7.26 32.14
N ASP A 603 -9.00 7.46 31.64
CA ASP A 603 -10.23 7.02 32.27
C ASP A 603 -10.87 5.89 31.45
N GLU A 604 -10.90 4.69 32.01
CA GLU A 604 -11.46 3.50 31.35
C GLU A 604 -12.98 3.64 31.14
N ALA A 605 -13.70 4.23 32.09
CA ALA A 605 -15.14 4.43 31.94
C ALA A 605 -15.45 5.35 30.73
N GLN A 606 -14.61 6.38 30.54
CA GLN A 606 -14.70 7.24 29.37
C GLN A 606 -14.37 6.47 28.09
N ALA A 607 -13.30 5.69 28.07
CA ALA A 607 -12.93 4.87 26.92
C ALA A 607 -14.04 3.88 26.53
N LYS A 608 -14.58 3.15 27.53
CA LYS A 608 -15.71 2.23 27.35
C LYS A 608 -16.94 2.95 26.80
N GLY A 609 -17.28 4.14 27.34
CA GLY A 609 -18.40 4.93 26.86
C GLY A 609 -18.23 5.41 25.42
N ILE A 610 -17.01 5.75 25.01
CA ILE A 610 -16.69 6.08 23.61
C ILE A 610 -16.87 4.84 22.72
N PHE A 611 -16.32 3.70 23.10
CA PHE A 611 -16.50 2.46 22.33
C PHE A 611 -17.98 2.07 22.24
N ARG A 612 -18.74 2.19 23.34
CA ARG A 612 -20.19 1.96 23.34
C ARG A 612 -20.93 2.90 22.39
N MET A 613 -20.58 4.18 22.35
CA MET A 613 -21.14 5.16 21.40
C MET A 613 -20.87 4.74 19.95
N LEU A 614 -19.62 4.40 19.62
CA LEU A 614 -19.26 3.93 18.29
C LEU A 614 -19.99 2.63 17.91
N ALA A 615 -20.11 1.67 18.83
CA ALA A 615 -20.81 0.41 18.62
C ALA A 615 -22.34 0.58 18.46
N THR A 616 -22.92 1.69 18.93
CA THR A 616 -24.36 1.95 18.90
C THR A 616 -24.79 2.76 17.70
N GLY A 617 -24.18 3.92 17.49
CA GLY A 617 -24.60 4.90 16.49
C GLY A 617 -23.44 5.47 15.67
N GLY A 618 -22.23 4.90 15.75
CA GLY A 618 -21.08 5.41 15.01
C GLY A 618 -20.83 6.89 15.33
N LEU A 619 -20.77 7.71 14.29
CA LEU A 619 -20.56 9.16 14.37
C LEU A 619 -21.84 9.98 14.54
N ASP A 620 -23.03 9.37 14.53
CA ASP A 620 -24.31 10.08 14.55
C ASP A 620 -24.48 10.97 15.77
N ALA A 621 -24.02 10.54 16.95
CA ALA A 621 -24.05 11.36 18.15
C ALA A 621 -23.20 12.63 17.99
N THR A 622 -22.04 12.52 17.35
CA THR A 622 -21.15 13.65 17.07
C THR A 622 -21.80 14.61 16.08
N HIS A 623 -22.33 14.07 14.98
CA HIS A 623 -23.01 14.88 13.96
C HIS A 623 -24.25 15.56 14.51
N LEU A 624 -25.04 14.85 15.31
CA LEU A 624 -26.24 15.41 15.96
C LEU A 624 -25.92 16.64 16.85
N LEU A 625 -24.90 16.53 17.70
CA LEU A 625 -24.47 17.63 18.54
C LEU A 625 -23.75 18.72 17.75
N ARG A 626 -22.92 18.39 16.76
CA ARG A 626 -22.30 19.37 15.86
C ARG A 626 -23.35 20.25 15.19
N ASP A 627 -24.40 19.65 14.68
CA ASP A 627 -25.48 20.37 14.00
C ASP A 627 -26.28 21.20 14.98
N ALA A 628 -26.54 20.69 16.21
CA ALA A 628 -27.22 21.44 17.26
C ALA A 628 -26.44 22.69 17.73
N TYR A 629 -25.12 22.63 17.79
CA TYR A 629 -24.23 23.75 18.12
C TYR A 629 -23.83 24.60 16.92
N GLY A 630 -24.20 24.21 15.70
CA GLY A 630 -23.92 24.95 14.47
C GLY A 630 -24.71 26.28 14.38
N PRO A 631 -24.42 27.13 13.38
CA PRO A 631 -25.03 28.46 13.25
C PRO A 631 -26.55 28.46 13.11
N ALA A 632 -27.17 27.38 12.67
CA ALA A 632 -28.60 27.17 12.53
C ALA A 632 -29.20 26.26 13.62
N GLY A 633 -28.39 25.84 14.59
CA GLY A 633 -28.73 24.79 15.55
C GLY A 633 -29.58 25.29 16.69
N GLU A 634 -30.22 24.36 17.41
CA GLU A 634 -31.14 24.59 18.51
C GLU A 634 -30.46 24.73 19.88
N ALA A 635 -29.17 24.32 19.98
CA ALA A 635 -28.42 24.36 21.23
C ALA A 635 -27.94 25.78 21.52
N GLY A 636 -28.35 26.29 22.69
CA GLY A 636 -27.84 27.54 23.22
C GLY A 636 -26.43 27.45 23.75
N LYS A 637 -25.85 28.57 24.20
CA LYS A 637 -24.60 28.55 24.98
C LYS A 637 -24.81 27.78 26.28
N PRO A 638 -23.80 27.08 26.83
CA PRO A 638 -23.91 26.39 28.10
C PRO A 638 -24.50 27.29 29.18
N ALA A 639 -25.41 26.72 29.95
CA ALA A 639 -26.12 27.48 31.01
C ALA A 639 -25.20 27.78 32.23
N ASP A 640 -24.13 26.97 32.39
CA ASP A 640 -23.20 27.13 33.50
C ASP A 640 -21.97 27.96 33.06
N PRO A 641 -21.79 29.18 33.57
CA PRO A 641 -20.64 30.04 33.25
C PRO A 641 -19.30 29.51 33.84
N GLU A 642 -19.34 28.57 34.81
CA GLU A 642 -18.16 27.92 35.37
C GLU A 642 -17.68 26.73 34.54
N MET A 643 -18.49 26.26 33.58
CA MET A 643 -18.04 25.30 32.59
C MET A 643 -17.02 25.99 31.65
N THR A 644 -15.79 25.99 32.06
CA THR A 644 -14.68 26.45 31.21
C THR A 644 -14.52 25.50 30.01
N LEU A 645 -15.32 25.82 29.02
CA LEU A 645 -15.08 25.27 27.70
C LEU A 645 -13.71 25.81 27.24
N PRO A 646 -12.82 24.97 26.71
CA PRO A 646 -11.53 25.45 26.21
C PRO A 646 -11.72 26.60 25.24
N ASP A 647 -10.87 27.62 25.27
CA ASP A 647 -10.91 28.87 24.48
C ASP A 647 -10.98 28.72 22.95
N ARG A 648 -11.15 27.51 22.44
CA ARG A 648 -11.13 27.14 21.02
C ARG A 648 -12.46 26.62 20.49
N LEU A 649 -13.51 26.90 21.13
CA LEU A 649 -14.86 26.45 20.81
C LEU A 649 -15.60 27.31 19.78
N ASP A 650 -14.92 28.06 18.95
CA ASP A 650 -15.53 28.64 17.74
C ASP A 650 -15.92 27.58 16.69
N HIS A 651 -15.68 26.28 17.01
CA HIS A 651 -15.95 25.17 16.10
C HIS A 651 -17.03 24.21 16.66
N PRO A 652 -18.11 23.92 15.89
CA PRO A 652 -19.21 23.03 16.35
C PRO A 652 -18.75 21.63 16.74
N TYR A 653 -17.75 21.06 16.07
CA TYR A 653 -17.17 19.77 16.44
C TYR A 653 -16.47 19.79 17.80
N GLY A 654 -15.78 20.87 18.14
CA GLY A 654 -15.13 21.03 19.45
C GLY A 654 -16.15 20.96 20.58
N TYR A 655 -17.31 21.59 20.43
CA TYR A 655 -18.42 21.48 21.38
C TYR A 655 -18.96 20.06 21.47
N ALA A 656 -19.32 19.48 20.33
CA ALA A 656 -19.89 18.13 20.26
C ALA A 656 -18.99 17.09 20.94
N THR A 657 -17.70 17.10 20.61
CA THR A 657 -16.74 16.14 21.16
C THR A 657 -16.49 16.37 22.67
N THR A 658 -16.48 17.59 23.13
CA THR A 658 -16.33 17.91 24.57
C THR A 658 -17.52 17.38 25.38
N VAL A 659 -18.76 17.63 24.91
CA VAL A 659 -19.97 17.11 25.54
C VAL A 659 -19.95 15.58 25.59
N LEU A 660 -19.68 14.95 24.46
CA LEU A 660 -19.67 13.48 24.35
C LEU A 660 -18.61 12.83 25.24
N LYS A 661 -17.40 13.40 25.32
CA LYS A 661 -16.38 12.90 26.25
C LYS A 661 -16.79 12.99 27.72
N GLN A 662 -17.46 14.07 28.11
CA GLN A 662 -17.88 14.25 29.49
C GLN A 662 -19.00 13.29 29.89
N ILE A 663 -19.95 13.01 28.97
CA ILE A 663 -21.05 12.06 29.29
C ILE A 663 -20.61 10.60 29.13
N ALA A 664 -19.52 10.30 28.41
CA ALA A 664 -19.11 8.94 28.13
C ALA A 664 -18.86 8.10 29.39
N ALA A 665 -18.25 8.70 30.42
CA ALA A 665 -17.97 8.03 31.70
C ALA A 665 -19.17 7.93 32.65
N LEU A 666 -20.28 8.62 32.34
CA LEU A 666 -21.41 8.73 33.24
C LEU A 666 -22.44 7.62 33.02
N SER A 667 -23.28 7.39 34.04
CA SER A 667 -24.51 6.62 33.84
C SER A 667 -25.49 7.40 32.98
N ARG A 668 -26.47 6.70 32.38
CA ARG A 668 -27.49 7.33 31.51
C ARG A 668 -28.24 8.46 32.24
N GLU A 669 -28.50 8.28 33.53
CA GLU A 669 -29.22 9.27 34.35
C GLU A 669 -28.36 10.50 34.63
N GLU A 670 -27.11 10.32 35.03
CA GLU A 670 -26.14 11.41 35.23
C GLU A 670 -25.89 12.17 33.94
N ALA A 671 -25.71 11.46 32.81
CA ALA A 671 -25.58 12.05 31.49
C ALA A 671 -26.80 12.89 31.10
N ARG A 672 -28.02 12.41 31.40
CA ARG A 672 -29.25 13.17 31.19
C ARG A 672 -29.25 14.49 31.97
N VAL A 673 -28.93 14.44 33.25
CA VAL A 673 -28.85 15.64 34.11
C VAL A 673 -27.81 16.63 33.54
N LEU A 674 -26.64 16.15 33.19
CA LEU A 674 -25.60 17.02 32.64
C LEU A 674 -25.98 17.63 31.28
N LEU A 675 -26.64 16.86 30.40
CA LEU A 675 -27.10 17.35 29.09
C LEU A 675 -28.20 18.39 29.23
N THR A 676 -29.16 18.20 30.16
CA THR A 676 -30.29 19.11 30.33
C THR A 676 -29.97 20.33 31.22
N GLU A 677 -29.37 20.12 32.39
CA GLU A 677 -29.09 21.19 33.35
C GLU A 677 -27.75 21.89 33.07
N GLY A 678 -26.71 21.14 32.73
CA GLY A 678 -25.39 21.69 32.46
C GLY A 678 -25.29 22.32 31.07
N TYR A 679 -25.70 21.58 30.03
CA TYR A 679 -25.62 22.02 28.64
C TYR A 679 -26.89 22.68 28.10
N GLY A 680 -28.01 22.61 28.84
CA GLY A 680 -29.27 23.24 28.44
C GLY A 680 -29.92 22.66 27.18
N LEU A 681 -29.67 21.40 26.89
CA LEU A 681 -30.27 20.73 25.72
C LEU A 681 -31.77 20.48 25.93
N SER A 682 -32.52 20.57 24.86
CA SER A 682 -33.94 20.19 24.90
C SER A 682 -34.12 18.71 25.25
N ALA A 683 -35.24 18.36 25.88
CA ALA A 683 -35.53 16.97 26.26
C ALA A 683 -35.47 16.01 25.05
N ASP A 684 -36.01 16.44 23.90
CA ASP A 684 -35.97 15.68 22.65
C ASP A 684 -34.55 15.43 22.16
N LEU A 685 -33.71 16.47 22.12
CA LEU A 685 -32.30 16.33 21.69
C LEU A 685 -31.51 15.47 22.69
N CYS A 686 -31.78 15.63 24.00
CA CYS A 686 -31.18 14.81 25.04
C CYS A 686 -31.51 13.32 24.84
N ASP A 687 -32.79 13.01 24.61
CA ASP A 687 -33.22 11.62 24.38
C ASP A 687 -32.57 11.00 23.15
N ARG A 688 -32.44 11.76 22.08
CA ARG A 688 -31.75 11.32 20.84
C ARG A 688 -30.26 11.07 21.08
N VAL A 689 -29.56 11.95 21.78
CA VAL A 689 -28.15 11.77 22.15
C VAL A 689 -27.97 10.52 23.01
N LEU A 690 -28.85 10.35 24.04
CA LEU A 690 -28.78 9.20 24.96
C LEU A 690 -29.13 7.88 24.28
N ALA A 691 -29.94 7.88 23.24
CA ALA A 691 -30.22 6.69 22.46
C ALA A 691 -28.98 6.20 21.72
N LEU A 692 -28.10 7.13 21.25
CA LEU A 692 -26.89 6.85 20.52
C LEU A 692 -25.65 6.57 21.42
N THR A 693 -25.67 7.09 22.66
CA THR A 693 -24.50 7.01 23.55
C THR A 693 -24.71 6.05 24.74
N HIS A 694 -25.94 5.91 25.21
CA HIS A 694 -26.33 5.12 26.36
C HIS A 694 -27.58 4.27 26.04
N PRO A 695 -27.47 3.28 25.11
CA PRO A 695 -28.59 2.41 24.78
C PRO A 695 -29.04 1.58 26.01
N GLU A 696 -30.29 1.13 26.02
CA GLU A 696 -30.80 0.25 27.09
C GLU A 696 -30.15 -1.14 27.06
N ASN A 697 -29.80 -1.61 25.85
CA ASN A 697 -29.08 -2.87 25.61
C ASN A 697 -27.79 -2.56 24.89
N SER A 698 -26.68 -2.51 25.62
CA SER A 698 -25.34 -2.36 25.03
C SER A 698 -24.76 -3.74 24.67
N ARG A 699 -23.98 -3.77 23.62
CA ARG A 699 -23.21 -4.94 23.20
C ARG A 699 -22.00 -5.15 24.13
N PRO A 700 -21.57 -6.40 24.37
CA PRO A 700 -20.32 -6.64 25.08
C PRO A 700 -19.13 -6.18 24.25
N ILE A 701 -18.17 -5.53 24.87
CA ILE A 701 -17.00 -4.93 24.21
C ILE A 701 -15.73 -5.66 24.67
N TYR A 702 -14.97 -6.12 23.70
CA TYR A 702 -13.65 -6.74 23.91
C TYR A 702 -12.57 -5.86 23.28
N LEU A 703 -11.68 -5.33 24.12
CA LEU A 703 -10.56 -4.50 23.68
C LEU A 703 -9.38 -5.38 23.29
N VAL A 704 -9.01 -5.36 22.04
CA VAL A 704 -7.82 -6.06 21.50
C VAL A 704 -6.67 -5.08 21.38
N LEU A 705 -5.55 -5.40 22.01
CA LEU A 705 -4.30 -4.63 21.96
C LEU A 705 -3.20 -5.52 21.37
N SER A 706 -2.56 -5.07 20.30
CA SER A 706 -1.42 -5.73 19.64
C SER A 706 -0.15 -4.89 19.76
N ASP A 707 1.02 -5.53 19.67
CA ASP A 707 2.33 -4.86 19.69
C ASP A 707 2.49 -3.86 18.55
N ASP A 708 1.81 -4.09 17.42
CA ASP A 708 1.77 -3.17 16.29
C ASP A 708 1.18 -1.80 16.69
N MET A 709 0.21 -1.76 17.58
CA MET A 709 -0.35 -0.50 18.10
C MET A 709 0.70 0.33 18.84
N LEU A 710 1.71 -0.30 19.48
CA LEU A 710 2.84 0.41 20.06
C LEU A 710 3.76 1.00 18.98
N ARG A 711 3.88 0.35 17.81
CA ARG A 711 4.62 0.90 16.67
C ARG A 711 3.89 2.11 16.06
N LYS A 712 2.57 2.11 16.10
CA LYS A 712 1.67 3.14 15.55
C LYS A 712 1.23 4.19 16.58
N ILE A 713 1.78 4.16 17.78
CA ILE A 713 1.33 5.02 18.89
C ILE A 713 1.42 6.52 18.55
N GLY A 714 2.37 6.94 17.71
CA GLY A 714 2.45 8.33 17.23
C GLY A 714 1.19 8.76 16.47
N ALA A 715 0.63 7.89 15.63
CA ALA A 715 -0.62 8.12 14.93
C ALA A 715 -1.80 8.13 15.92
N ILE A 716 -1.89 7.11 16.77
CA ILE A 716 -2.94 6.98 17.78
C ILE A 716 -2.97 8.20 18.69
N ALA A 717 -1.81 8.65 19.19
CA ALA A 717 -1.68 9.81 20.05
C ALA A 717 -2.01 11.14 19.33
N THR A 718 -1.69 11.26 18.04
CA THR A 718 -2.08 12.47 17.28
C THR A 718 -3.59 12.65 17.26
N TYR A 719 -4.33 11.58 17.06
CA TYR A 719 -5.79 11.62 17.11
C TYR A 719 -6.31 11.71 18.55
N GLY A 720 -5.75 10.89 19.45
CA GLY A 720 -6.20 10.77 20.82
C GLY A 720 -5.93 12.00 21.69
N LEU A 721 -4.99 12.86 21.31
CA LEU A 721 -4.68 14.11 22.01
C LEU A 721 -5.11 15.36 21.23
N TRP A 722 -5.78 15.19 20.10
CA TRP A 722 -6.27 16.29 19.27
C TRP A 722 -7.30 17.14 20.01
N ASN A 723 -7.09 18.45 19.97
CA ASN A 723 -7.92 19.42 20.70
C ASN A 723 -8.44 20.56 19.82
N PHE A 724 -8.51 20.37 18.49
CA PHE A 724 -8.96 21.33 17.50
C PHE A 724 -8.13 22.62 17.40
N GLY A 725 -6.97 22.67 18.04
CA GLY A 725 -6.15 23.87 18.10
C GLY A 725 -4.80 23.78 17.40
N GLY A 726 -4.59 22.74 16.62
CA GLY A 726 -3.34 22.42 15.95
C GLY A 726 -2.82 21.05 16.37
N ASP A 727 -1.70 20.64 15.75
CA ASP A 727 -1.07 19.36 16.08
C ASP A 727 -0.71 19.32 17.59
N PRO A 728 -1.08 18.25 18.31
CA PRO A 728 -0.76 18.11 19.73
C PRO A 728 0.74 17.91 19.94
N ASP A 729 1.22 18.26 21.12
CA ASP A 729 2.54 17.81 21.57
C ASP A 729 2.47 16.30 21.78
N LEU A 730 3.11 15.55 20.89
CA LEU A 730 3.09 14.10 20.97
C LEU A 730 3.90 13.62 22.18
N PRO A 731 3.39 12.62 22.93
CA PRO A 731 4.14 12.01 24.00
C PRO A 731 5.38 11.30 23.41
N GLY A 732 6.54 11.49 24.03
CA GLY A 732 7.70 10.67 23.73
C GLY A 732 7.44 9.22 24.19
N ILE A 733 7.61 8.27 23.27
CA ILE A 733 7.46 6.85 23.55
C ILE A 733 8.58 6.12 22.85
N TRP A 734 9.34 5.33 23.61
CA TRP A 734 10.48 4.55 23.14
C TRP A 734 10.41 3.15 23.75
N LYS A 735 10.79 2.15 23.02
CA LYS A 735 10.66 0.76 23.45
C LYS A 735 11.90 -0.06 23.12
N ASN A 736 12.13 -1.07 23.94
CA ASN A 736 12.90 -2.24 23.56
C ASN A 736 12.12 -3.48 24.01
N MET A 737 11.49 -4.12 23.05
CA MET A 737 10.66 -5.29 23.32
C MET A 737 11.44 -6.61 23.24
N THR A 738 12.77 -6.54 23.02
CA THR A 738 13.64 -7.71 23.12
C THR A 738 13.86 -8.05 24.60
N ALA A 739 13.67 -9.33 24.94
CA ALA A 739 13.87 -9.79 26.31
C ALA A 739 15.32 -9.59 26.75
N THR A 740 15.51 -8.85 27.84
CA THR A 740 16.84 -8.51 28.37
C THR A 740 17.04 -9.10 29.75
N THR A 741 18.11 -9.87 29.94
CA THR A 741 18.45 -10.45 31.24
C THR A 741 19.16 -9.42 32.12
N ILE A 742 18.60 -9.18 33.31
CA ILE A 742 19.17 -8.28 34.33
C ILE A 742 19.47 -9.06 35.60
N ALA A 743 20.68 -9.55 35.72
CA ALA A 743 21.10 -10.36 36.87
C ALA A 743 21.28 -9.49 38.15
N PRO A 744 21.07 -10.07 39.36
CA PRO A 744 21.39 -9.36 40.59
C PRO A 744 22.86 -8.91 40.63
N GLY A 745 23.13 -7.68 41.10
CA GLY A 745 24.46 -7.07 41.14
C GLY A 745 24.95 -6.57 39.76
N SER A 746 24.09 -6.48 38.74
CA SER A 746 24.47 -6.05 37.39
C SER A 746 23.96 -4.64 37.04
N ILE A 747 24.66 -4.03 36.07
CA ILE A 747 24.20 -2.81 35.37
C ILE A 747 24.10 -3.16 33.91
N VAL A 748 22.91 -2.95 33.33
CA VAL A 748 22.62 -3.24 31.91
C VAL A 748 22.18 -1.95 31.25
N THR A 749 22.71 -1.67 30.05
CA THR A 749 22.19 -0.59 29.20
C THR A 749 21.36 -1.16 28.09
N ILE A 750 20.09 -0.80 28.05
CA ILE A 750 19.10 -1.26 27.08
C ILE A 750 18.96 -0.16 26.01
N PRO A 751 19.37 -0.41 24.76
CA PRO A 751 19.12 0.52 23.67
C PRO A 751 17.62 0.55 23.36
N LEU A 752 17.08 1.71 23.02
CA LEU A 752 15.71 1.86 22.57
C LEU A 752 15.65 1.89 21.02
N ASP A 753 14.46 1.78 20.46
CA ASP A 753 14.22 1.60 19.02
C ASP A 753 14.75 2.72 18.10
N ASP A 754 14.99 3.91 18.64
CA ASP A 754 15.56 5.03 17.87
C ASP A 754 17.09 5.14 17.93
N SER A 755 17.78 4.20 18.57
CA SER A 755 19.25 4.14 18.74
C SER A 755 19.91 5.32 19.49
N ASP A 756 19.24 6.48 19.56
CA ASP A 756 19.77 7.67 20.25
C ASP A 756 19.42 7.69 21.74
N HIS A 757 18.47 6.86 22.15
CA HIS A 757 17.99 6.80 23.54
C HIS A 757 18.28 5.44 24.14
N THR A 758 18.64 5.43 25.43
CA THR A 758 18.95 4.20 26.16
C THR A 758 18.39 4.26 27.57
N VAL A 759 18.12 3.09 28.15
CA VAL A 759 17.83 2.96 29.59
C VAL A 759 18.96 2.21 30.25
N ARG A 760 19.54 2.82 31.27
CA ARG A 760 20.51 2.15 32.15
C ARG A 760 19.76 1.62 33.36
N VAL A 761 19.70 0.29 33.47
CA VAL A 761 19.07 -0.39 34.60
C VAL A 761 20.17 -0.94 35.51
N THR A 762 20.07 -0.63 36.81
CA THR A 762 20.92 -1.18 37.85
C THR A 762 20.09 -2.09 38.74
N ARG A 763 20.51 -3.34 38.90
CA ARG A 763 19.94 -4.27 39.89
C ARG A 763 20.98 -4.50 40.99
N ASP A 764 20.68 -4.13 42.22
CA ASP A 764 21.61 -4.31 43.35
C ASP A 764 21.69 -5.80 43.78
N ALA A 765 22.56 -6.11 44.71
CA ALA A 765 22.73 -7.46 45.23
C ALA A 765 21.49 -7.99 45.99
N ASP A 766 20.68 -7.08 46.53
CA ASP A 766 19.41 -7.38 47.19
C ASP A 766 18.22 -7.51 46.21
N GLY A 767 18.47 -7.36 44.90
CA GLY A 767 17.50 -7.50 43.84
C GLY A 767 16.67 -6.24 43.54
N ARG A 768 16.97 -5.10 44.18
CA ARG A 768 16.25 -3.84 43.91
C ARG A 768 16.69 -3.25 42.58
N LEU A 769 15.71 -2.82 41.79
CA LEU A 769 15.91 -2.22 40.48
C LEU A 769 15.85 -0.69 40.56
N SER A 770 16.75 -0.05 39.83
CA SER A 770 16.69 1.38 39.54
C SER A 770 17.00 1.61 38.07
N ALA A 771 16.43 2.66 37.48
CA ALA A 771 16.62 2.97 36.05
C ALA A 771 16.92 4.45 35.83
N GLU A 772 17.79 4.72 34.87
CA GLU A 772 18.11 6.06 34.37
C GLU A 772 17.77 6.10 32.88
N PHE A 773 16.93 7.04 32.45
CA PHE A 773 16.65 7.30 31.06
C PHE A 773 17.68 8.28 30.48
N LEU A 774 18.39 7.85 29.46
CA LEU A 774 19.46 8.60 28.79
C LEU A 774 18.94 9.05 27.41
N TYR A 775 18.75 10.35 27.25
CA TYR A 775 18.23 10.98 26.06
C TYR A 775 19.38 11.54 25.19
N GLY A 776 19.44 11.16 23.91
CA GLY A 776 20.46 11.61 22.97
C GLY A 776 21.90 11.29 23.45
N ALA A 777 22.78 12.23 23.33
CA ALA A 777 24.23 12.08 23.69
C ALA A 777 24.52 11.80 25.17
N GLY A 778 23.59 11.18 25.89
CA GLY A 778 23.79 10.75 27.29
C GLY A 778 23.23 11.72 28.33
N ARG A 779 22.30 12.60 27.98
CA ARG A 779 21.61 13.48 28.94
C ARG A 779 20.65 12.62 29.78
N VAL A 780 20.89 12.53 31.07
CA VAL A 780 20.00 11.85 32.03
C VAL A 780 18.74 12.69 32.24
N LEU A 781 17.58 12.08 32.00
CA LEU A 781 16.28 12.69 32.28
C LEU A 781 15.64 12.03 33.50
N SER A 782 14.88 12.83 34.25
CA SER A 782 14.11 12.34 35.39
C SER A 782 13.03 11.38 34.93
N ALA A 783 13.10 10.14 35.39
CA ALA A 783 12.13 9.10 35.05
C ALA A 783 11.75 8.32 36.32
N GLU A 784 10.49 7.93 36.40
CA GLU A 784 9.96 6.99 37.39
C GLU A 784 10.11 5.57 36.88
N LEU A 785 10.66 4.65 37.68
CA LEU A 785 10.71 3.24 37.33
C LEU A 785 9.44 2.53 37.85
N ARG A 786 8.79 1.79 36.99
CA ARG A 786 7.69 0.87 37.32
C ARG A 786 8.07 -0.54 36.88
N VAL A 787 8.09 -1.46 37.82
CA VAL A 787 8.36 -2.87 37.56
C VAL A 787 7.02 -3.61 37.62
N ILE A 788 6.69 -4.28 36.53
CA ILE A 788 5.50 -5.12 36.40
C ILE A 788 5.97 -6.57 36.49
N ALA A 789 5.65 -7.23 37.60
CA ALA A 789 6.01 -8.63 37.80
C ALA A 789 5.13 -9.57 36.96
N ASP A 790 5.73 -10.66 36.51
CA ASP A 790 4.96 -11.76 35.91
C ASP A 790 4.49 -12.70 37.03
N ASP A 791 3.23 -12.62 37.41
CA ASP A 791 2.62 -13.57 38.35
C ASP A 791 2.36 -14.90 37.63
N SER A 792 3.42 -15.57 37.20
CA SER A 792 3.38 -16.80 36.40
C SER A 792 2.87 -18.06 37.09
N GLU A 793 2.42 -17.99 38.34
CA GLU A 793 1.87 -19.16 39.04
C GLU A 793 0.43 -19.55 38.61
N ASP A 794 -0.25 -18.79 37.75
CA ASP A 794 -1.64 -19.08 37.35
C ASP A 794 -1.87 -19.30 35.83
N GLN A 795 -0.87 -19.86 35.13
CA GLN A 795 -1.03 -20.29 33.72
C GLN A 795 -2.00 -21.46 33.49
N GLY A 796 -2.68 -21.95 34.51
CA GLY A 796 -3.55 -23.12 34.45
C GLY A 796 -5.06 -22.82 34.38
N ASN A 797 -5.49 -21.60 34.53
CA ASN A 797 -6.91 -21.27 34.56
C ASN A 797 -7.16 -19.85 34.01
N ALA A 798 -7.03 -19.65 32.69
CA ALA A 798 -7.78 -18.62 32.02
C ALA A 798 -9.28 -19.00 32.10
N GLY A 799 -9.80 -19.03 33.30
CA GLY A 799 -11.14 -19.43 33.64
C GLY A 799 -12.06 -18.23 33.57
N ARG A 800 -12.90 -18.22 32.56
CA ARG A 800 -14.25 -17.69 32.59
C ARG A 800 -14.62 -16.97 33.91
N SER A 801 -14.39 -15.68 34.00
CA SER A 801 -15.21 -14.83 34.82
C SER A 801 -16.35 -14.31 33.96
N THR A 802 -17.52 -14.88 34.10
CA THR A 802 -18.79 -14.43 33.52
C THR A 802 -19.50 -13.39 34.42
N ASP A 803 -18.81 -12.92 35.46
CA ASP A 803 -19.45 -12.02 36.44
C ASP A 803 -19.10 -10.56 36.11
N THR A 804 -19.98 -9.93 35.33
CA THR A 804 -19.87 -8.54 34.84
C THR A 804 -20.29 -7.48 35.85
N SER A 805 -20.39 -7.86 37.14
CA SER A 805 -20.93 -6.97 38.21
C SER A 805 -19.88 -6.29 39.08
N SER A 806 -18.54 -6.45 38.78
CA SER A 806 -17.53 -5.76 39.58
C SER A 806 -17.44 -4.26 39.20
N SER A 807 -17.42 -3.41 40.19
CA SER A 807 -17.25 -1.97 40.07
C SER A 807 -15.77 -1.58 39.84
N ASP A 808 -14.86 -2.55 39.85
CA ASP A 808 -13.42 -2.33 39.66
C ASP A 808 -13.08 -2.21 38.19
N PRO A 809 -12.11 -1.35 37.79
CA PRO A 809 -11.70 -1.18 36.42
C PRO A 809 -11.16 -2.51 35.84
N ALA A 810 -11.53 -2.80 34.58
CA ALA A 810 -11.12 -4.02 33.88
C ALA A 810 -9.61 -4.07 33.67
N ILE A 811 -9.01 -2.91 33.40
CA ILE A 811 -7.57 -2.72 33.22
C ILE A 811 -7.01 -2.02 34.46
N PRO A 812 -6.04 -2.62 35.17
CA PRO A 812 -5.50 -2.06 36.39
C PRO A 812 -5.00 -0.61 36.24
N GLU A 813 -5.30 0.23 37.20
CA GLU A 813 -4.86 1.63 37.22
C GLU A 813 -3.44 1.78 37.79
N PHE A 814 -2.68 2.70 37.23
CA PHE A 814 -1.42 3.13 37.83
C PHE A 814 -1.63 4.34 38.75
N ARG A 815 -0.77 4.45 39.76
CA ARG A 815 -0.67 5.69 40.53
C ARG A 815 -0.12 6.82 39.64
N THR A 816 -0.55 8.05 39.89
CA THR A 816 -0.08 9.23 39.17
C THR A 816 1.45 9.33 39.14
N PRO A 817 2.07 9.49 37.96
CA PRO A 817 3.54 9.59 37.85
C PRO A 817 4.12 10.78 38.59
N THR A 818 5.27 10.57 39.19
CA THR A 818 6.00 11.60 39.94
C THR A 818 7.11 12.28 39.12
N ALA A 819 7.40 11.79 37.92
CA ALA A 819 8.44 12.28 37.03
C ALA A 819 7.86 12.58 35.64
N ALA A 820 8.59 13.29 34.78
CA ALA A 820 8.18 13.64 33.44
C ALA A 820 8.10 12.41 32.50
N TYR A 821 8.86 11.37 32.82
CA TYR A 821 8.90 10.11 32.05
C TYR A 821 8.70 8.93 33.01
N THR A 822 8.17 7.83 32.47
CA THR A 822 8.02 6.55 33.16
C THR A 822 8.79 5.48 32.38
N VAL A 823 9.65 4.75 33.06
CA VAL A 823 10.34 3.56 32.57
C VAL A 823 9.59 2.36 33.09
N PHE A 824 9.00 1.59 32.20
CA PHE A 824 8.39 0.32 32.54
C PHE A 824 9.39 -0.81 32.30
N LEU A 825 9.55 -1.68 33.29
CA LEU A 825 10.20 -2.97 33.15
C LEU A 825 9.18 -4.05 33.43
N ARG A 826 8.74 -4.75 32.41
CA ARG A 826 7.85 -5.90 32.57
C ARG A 826 8.69 -7.17 32.67
N GLU A 827 8.55 -7.89 33.77
CA GLU A 827 9.22 -9.16 33.97
C GLU A 827 8.46 -10.28 33.29
N ASP A 828 9.05 -10.88 32.25
CA ASP A 828 8.47 -12.01 31.52
C ASP A 828 8.81 -13.37 32.16
N SER A 829 9.98 -13.45 32.79
CA SER A 829 10.44 -14.58 33.60
C SER A 829 11.50 -14.09 34.58
N PRO A 830 11.87 -14.87 35.59
CA PRO A 830 12.81 -14.42 36.62
C PRO A 830 14.07 -13.80 36.05
N SER A 831 14.28 -12.51 36.30
CA SER A 831 15.40 -11.71 35.81
C SER A 831 15.42 -11.37 34.32
N VAL A 832 14.33 -11.64 33.57
CA VAL A 832 14.20 -11.29 32.15
C VAL A 832 13.13 -10.22 32.00
N TYR A 833 13.49 -9.09 31.40
CA TYR A 833 12.64 -7.91 31.36
C TYR A 833 12.51 -7.35 29.93
N ARG A 834 11.37 -6.75 29.62
CA ARG A 834 11.13 -5.89 28.46
C ARG A 834 10.99 -4.45 28.93
N CYS A 835 11.47 -3.51 28.12
CA CYS A 835 11.55 -2.11 28.50
C CYS A 835 10.67 -1.23 27.59
N LEU A 836 9.83 -0.41 28.21
CA LEU A 836 9.09 0.67 27.55
C LEU A 836 9.34 1.97 28.32
N VAL A 837 9.63 3.05 27.61
CA VAL A 837 9.73 4.40 28.18
C VAL A 837 8.68 5.28 27.52
N CYS A 838 7.92 6.01 28.29
CA CYS A 838 6.97 6.97 27.76
C CYS A 838 6.88 8.24 28.62
N SER A 839 6.37 9.31 28.03
CA SER A 839 5.99 10.48 28.82
C SER A 839 4.89 10.11 29.81
N SER A 840 4.86 10.78 30.95
CA SER A 840 3.89 10.49 32.01
C SER A 840 2.45 10.65 31.57
N SER A 841 2.18 11.51 30.58
CA SER A 841 0.84 11.68 30.00
C SER A 841 0.34 10.45 29.24
N ALA A 842 1.25 9.67 28.65
CA ALA A 842 0.91 8.43 27.96
C ALA A 842 0.88 7.21 28.89
N ALA A 843 1.68 7.26 29.97
CA ALA A 843 1.86 6.13 30.88
C ALA A 843 0.54 5.62 31.51
N GLU A 844 -0.42 6.48 31.68
CA GLU A 844 -1.73 6.14 32.26
C GLU A 844 -2.82 5.84 31.26
N SER A 845 -2.50 5.93 29.94
CA SER A 845 -3.50 5.64 28.91
C SER A 845 -3.99 4.20 28.97
N VAL A 846 -5.24 3.97 28.56
CA VAL A 846 -5.83 2.62 28.44
C VAL A 846 -4.95 1.72 27.60
N LEU A 847 -4.38 2.22 26.50
CA LEU A 847 -3.48 1.48 25.63
C LEU A 847 -2.23 0.98 26.41
N ILE A 848 -1.49 1.88 27.06
CA ILE A 848 -0.24 1.49 27.77
C ILE A 848 -0.56 0.60 28.97
N ARG A 849 -1.57 0.94 29.75
CA ARG A 849 -2.00 0.14 30.92
C ARG A 849 -2.38 -1.28 30.48
N GLY A 850 -3.27 -1.39 29.51
CA GLY A 850 -3.74 -2.71 29.05
C GLY A 850 -2.64 -3.56 28.42
N PHE A 851 -1.63 -2.91 27.83
CA PHE A 851 -0.47 -3.60 27.28
C PHE A 851 0.52 -4.05 28.36
N MET A 852 0.75 -3.23 29.38
CA MET A 852 1.77 -3.50 30.40
C MET A 852 1.26 -4.32 31.60
N THR A 853 -0.05 -4.38 31.84
CA THR A 853 -0.60 -5.02 33.05
C THR A 853 -1.26 -6.36 32.78
N ARG A 854 -1.57 -7.08 33.86
CA ARG A 854 -2.46 -8.24 33.90
C ARG A 854 -3.52 -7.97 34.96
N GLY A 855 -4.74 -8.45 34.75
CA GLY A 855 -5.86 -8.24 35.67
C GLY A 855 -6.94 -9.32 35.51
N GLU A 856 -7.93 -9.30 36.39
CA GLU A 856 -9.01 -10.29 36.42
C GLU A 856 -9.87 -10.31 35.14
N ASN A 857 -9.94 -9.18 34.43
CA ASN A 857 -10.70 -9.07 33.19
C ASN A 857 -9.84 -9.27 31.92
N LEU A 858 -8.62 -9.72 32.07
CA LEU A 858 -7.81 -10.17 30.94
C LEU A 858 -8.38 -11.48 30.40
N PHE A 859 -8.98 -11.39 29.22
CA PHE A 859 -9.71 -12.49 28.59
C PHE A 859 -8.74 -13.46 27.87
N TYR A 860 -7.71 -12.92 27.21
CA TYR A 860 -6.71 -13.68 26.47
C TYR A 860 -5.40 -12.93 26.40
N ARG A 861 -4.28 -13.63 26.41
CA ARG A 861 -2.96 -13.06 26.09
C ARG A 861 -2.06 -14.14 25.51
N SER A 862 -1.41 -13.84 24.42
CA SER A 862 -0.37 -14.68 23.83
C SER A 862 0.84 -13.83 23.47
N THR A 863 2.02 -14.42 23.59
CA THR A 863 3.29 -13.77 23.27
C THR A 863 4.18 -14.76 22.55
N VAL A 864 4.73 -14.37 21.41
CA VAL A 864 5.66 -15.18 20.61
C VAL A 864 6.85 -14.35 20.15
N GLU A 865 8.02 -14.96 20.09
CA GLU A 865 9.22 -14.36 19.53
C GLU A 865 9.48 -14.95 18.14
N LEU A 866 9.42 -14.11 17.12
CA LEU A 866 9.58 -14.50 15.74
C LEU A 866 10.79 -13.81 15.13
N PRO A 867 11.51 -14.43 14.18
CA PRO A 867 12.56 -13.75 13.45
C PRO A 867 11.94 -12.69 12.50
N GLY A 868 12.38 -11.46 12.64
CA GLY A 868 12.03 -10.37 11.75
C GLY A 868 12.66 -10.49 10.35
N SER A 869 12.19 -9.69 9.44
CA SER A 869 12.65 -9.66 8.04
C SER A 869 14.13 -9.32 7.87
N ASP A 870 14.74 -8.67 8.84
CA ASP A 870 16.15 -8.28 8.89
C ASP A 870 17.05 -9.29 9.61
N GLY A 871 16.47 -10.40 10.11
CA GLY A 871 17.16 -11.45 10.88
C GLY A 871 17.32 -11.13 12.36
N THR A 872 16.70 -10.06 12.87
CA THR A 872 16.53 -9.81 14.29
C THR A 872 15.36 -10.65 14.84
N THR A 873 15.28 -10.82 16.16
CA THR A 873 14.12 -11.42 16.79
C THR A 873 13.13 -10.31 17.10
N GLU A 874 11.94 -10.40 16.49
CA GLU A 874 10.83 -9.52 16.80
C GLU A 874 9.87 -10.20 17.78
N TRP A 875 9.31 -9.40 18.65
CA TRP A 875 8.35 -9.84 19.65
C TRP A 875 6.96 -9.42 19.22
N HIS A 876 6.06 -10.39 19.25
CA HIS A 876 4.66 -10.20 18.92
C HIS A 876 3.80 -10.56 20.14
N GLU A 877 2.95 -9.67 20.53
CA GLU A 877 1.99 -9.88 21.62
C GLU A 877 0.61 -9.35 21.26
N VAL A 878 -0.37 -10.14 21.64
CA VAL A 878 -1.78 -9.72 21.63
C VAL A 878 -2.42 -9.98 22.98
N SER A 879 -3.21 -9.03 23.45
CA SER A 879 -4.02 -9.16 24.66
C SER A 879 -5.45 -8.72 24.39
N VAL A 880 -6.39 -9.40 25.02
CA VAL A 880 -7.84 -9.11 24.92
C VAL A 880 -8.38 -8.85 26.30
N TRP A 881 -9.09 -7.75 26.46
CA TRP A 881 -9.71 -7.31 27.71
C TRP A 881 -11.23 -7.25 27.57
N ASN A 882 -11.93 -7.92 28.47
CA ASN A 882 -13.39 -7.82 28.55
C ASN A 882 -13.78 -6.53 29.29
N LEU A 883 -14.26 -5.55 28.57
CA LEU A 883 -14.74 -4.29 29.15
C LEU A 883 -16.21 -4.35 29.62
N GLY A 884 -16.88 -5.49 29.43
CA GLY A 884 -18.29 -5.69 29.76
C GLY A 884 -19.23 -5.03 28.74
N ARG A 885 -20.51 -4.89 29.16
CA ARG A 885 -21.58 -4.28 28.33
C ARG A 885 -21.76 -2.81 28.57
#